data_432fab43679331efb0393bb71a41d798
#
_entry.id   432fab43679331efb0393bb71a41d798
#
_cell.length_a   1.000
_cell.length_b   1.000
_cell.length_c   1.000
_cell.angle_alpha   90.00
_cell.angle_beta   90.00
_cell.angle_gamma   90.00
#
_symmetry.space_group_name_H-M   'P 1'
#
loop_
_entity.id
_entity.type
_entity.pdbx_description
1 polymer ?
#
loop_
_entity_poly.entity_id
_entity_poly.type
_entity_poly.pdbx_seq_one_letter_code
_entity_poly.pdbx_strand_id
1 'polypeptide(L)'
;MAHIGALKVIQEAGIPVDYIVGTSMGAIIGGLYSIGYTPEQMDSMVRRQDWAFLLSDKVPRSEQNMSEREASEKYVFTMPFGKMPELNIKGGMIKGQNLANLFSELTIGYHDSIDFNQLPTPFACVSENIVNGQEIVFHNGVLATAMRASMAIPGVFTPVRQDSLVLVDGGVVNNYPVDVARRMGADIVIGIDVQNELKPAGELSSTGSILGQLINLMGLDRYKENITQTDTYIKVNVEGYSAASFNRSAIDTLIHRGEEAARIQIASLQQLKQRLGLDSTYRPKPQPGYPYDPNRSIFVHEISFEGLDKRDKRWLLKRCDLKENSEISIRSIEQATAILCSNLEYSSATYQLNQVLGQAADSTYNLHFLLNKKFENKLHVGIRFDTEETASVLLNVTSNFRSKMPTYLSFTGRLGKRYMARIDYGFEPAPLKNVGLTYMFQYNDIDCYYHGDKTHNSTYRYHLGELSFSDVWHKNVRFALGLRYELYNYSKFLFQQGYEGPNISNEHFFSYFIQAQYETFDKGYFPSKGISAAAAYALYTDDMARYNGHTPFSAVKSHCQFVLPITRRFSVIPAVYGRFLVGKDIHYAKFNAMGGDVQGRYISQQLPFVGLNNLELTRHSLLIGSLKFRQRMGSIHYVSATANYALSADKIKYLFEQDSTFGYGIAYGMDSMFGPLEASVCYNNRSKKLGVYVNLGYKF
;
A
#
# COMPACT_ATOMS: atom_id res chain seq x y z
N MET A 1 -1.40 -0.06 -24.86
CA MET A 1 -2.55 0.85 -25.05
C MET A 1 -2.80 1.14 -26.53
N ALA A 2 -1.79 1.57 -27.29
CA ALA A 2 -1.95 1.86 -28.72
C ALA A 2 -2.46 0.66 -29.56
N HIS A 3 -2.09 -0.56 -29.21
CA HIS A 3 -2.62 -1.77 -29.84
C HIS A 3 -4.16 -1.86 -29.78
N ILE A 4 -4.79 -1.39 -28.68
CA ILE A 4 -6.26 -1.36 -28.56
C ILE A 4 -6.87 -0.48 -29.64
N GLY A 5 -6.28 0.73 -29.85
CA GLY A 5 -6.74 1.65 -30.89
C GLY A 5 -6.62 1.05 -32.29
N ALA A 6 -5.48 0.43 -32.60
CA ALA A 6 -5.28 -0.22 -33.89
C ALA A 6 -6.23 -1.41 -34.10
N LEU A 7 -6.47 -2.24 -33.07
CA LEU A 7 -7.41 -3.36 -33.13
C LEU A 7 -8.86 -2.92 -33.41
N LYS A 8 -9.32 -1.78 -32.87
CA LYS A 8 -10.63 -1.21 -33.18
C LYS A 8 -10.80 -0.99 -34.67
N VAL A 9 -9.78 -0.38 -35.34
CA VAL A 9 -9.83 -0.09 -36.75
C VAL A 9 -9.76 -1.37 -37.61
N ILE A 10 -8.94 -2.35 -37.20
CA ILE A 10 -8.87 -3.65 -37.90
C ILE A 10 -10.23 -4.39 -37.81
N GLN A 11 -10.87 -4.37 -36.64
CA GLN A 11 -12.21 -4.93 -36.44
C GLN A 11 -13.27 -4.18 -37.26
N GLU A 12 -13.22 -2.84 -37.24
CA GLU A 12 -14.10 -1.98 -38.06
C GLU A 12 -13.95 -2.26 -39.56
N ALA A 13 -12.72 -2.48 -40.03
CA ALA A 13 -12.45 -2.88 -41.41
C ALA A 13 -13.02 -4.27 -41.76
N GLY A 14 -13.35 -5.08 -40.77
CA GLY A 14 -13.93 -6.42 -40.95
C GLY A 14 -12.88 -7.46 -41.37
N ILE A 15 -11.66 -7.35 -40.89
CA ILE A 15 -10.58 -8.34 -41.12
C ILE A 15 -10.68 -9.45 -40.09
N PRO A 16 -10.78 -10.74 -40.49
CA PRO A 16 -10.67 -11.86 -39.58
C PRO A 16 -9.22 -12.00 -39.08
N VAL A 17 -9.05 -12.42 -37.81
CA VAL A 17 -7.76 -12.66 -37.18
C VAL A 17 -7.69 -14.11 -36.77
N ASP A 18 -6.81 -14.90 -37.42
CA ASP A 18 -6.67 -16.35 -37.20
C ASP A 18 -5.56 -16.68 -36.19
N TYR A 19 -4.56 -15.82 -36.06
CA TYR A 19 -3.44 -15.97 -35.14
C TYR A 19 -3.11 -14.63 -34.49
N ILE A 20 -2.67 -14.66 -33.24
CA ILE A 20 -2.15 -13.48 -32.53
C ILE A 20 -0.82 -13.82 -31.92
N VAL A 21 0.16 -12.95 -32.13
CA VAL A 21 1.46 -13.02 -31.48
C VAL A 21 1.81 -11.67 -30.87
N GLY A 22 2.33 -11.69 -29.65
CA GLY A 22 2.67 -10.45 -28.97
C GLY A 22 3.88 -10.57 -28.05
N THR A 23 4.54 -9.44 -27.83
CA THR A 23 5.60 -9.29 -26.84
C THR A 23 5.23 -8.18 -25.88
N SER A 24 5.51 -8.36 -24.58
CA SER A 24 5.28 -7.35 -23.54
C SER A 24 3.82 -6.85 -23.53
N MET A 25 3.58 -5.58 -23.79
CA MET A 25 2.22 -5.03 -23.90
C MET A 25 1.41 -5.72 -25.03
N GLY A 26 2.05 -6.15 -26.09
CA GLY A 26 1.43 -6.94 -27.17
C GLY A 26 0.96 -8.30 -26.67
N ALA A 27 1.70 -8.94 -25.79
CA ALA A 27 1.30 -10.21 -25.17
C ALA A 27 0.06 -10.05 -24.27
N ILE A 28 -0.05 -8.95 -23.54
CA ILE A 28 -1.23 -8.68 -22.69
C ILE A 28 -2.47 -8.44 -23.56
N ILE A 29 -2.40 -7.53 -24.52
CA ILE A 29 -3.54 -7.18 -25.36
C ILE A 29 -3.91 -8.34 -26.29
N GLY A 30 -2.91 -9.02 -26.87
CA GLY A 30 -3.09 -10.19 -27.72
C GLY A 30 -3.68 -11.38 -26.95
N GLY A 31 -3.19 -11.66 -25.76
CA GLY A 31 -3.69 -12.73 -24.89
C GLY A 31 -5.14 -12.51 -24.46
N LEU A 32 -5.53 -11.28 -24.15
CA LEU A 32 -6.94 -10.97 -23.82
C LEU A 32 -7.83 -11.04 -25.07
N TYR A 33 -7.36 -10.55 -26.21
CA TYR A 33 -8.11 -10.68 -27.46
C TYR A 33 -8.31 -12.15 -27.87
N SER A 34 -7.29 -12.99 -27.66
CA SER A 34 -7.33 -14.41 -28.02
C SER A 34 -8.40 -15.22 -27.28
N ILE A 35 -8.77 -14.77 -26.06
CA ILE A 35 -9.84 -15.37 -25.24
C ILE A 35 -11.18 -14.64 -25.39
N GLY A 36 -11.29 -13.69 -26.35
CA GLY A 36 -12.54 -13.09 -26.78
C GLY A 36 -12.88 -11.71 -26.20
N TYR A 37 -11.93 -11.02 -25.53
CA TYR A 37 -12.14 -9.60 -25.20
C TYR A 37 -12.17 -8.74 -26.45
N THR A 38 -13.20 -7.90 -26.58
CA THR A 38 -13.25 -6.92 -27.68
C THR A 38 -12.37 -5.72 -27.39
N PRO A 39 -11.90 -4.99 -28.42
CA PRO A 39 -11.15 -3.76 -28.25
C PRO A 39 -11.87 -2.72 -27.38
N GLU A 40 -13.22 -2.62 -27.47
CA GLU A 40 -14.04 -1.71 -26.68
C GLU A 40 -14.08 -2.11 -25.20
N GLN A 41 -14.17 -3.42 -24.92
CA GLN A 41 -14.09 -3.94 -23.55
C GLN A 41 -12.72 -3.65 -22.94
N MET A 42 -11.64 -3.88 -23.70
CA MET A 42 -10.28 -3.60 -23.25
C MET A 42 -10.06 -2.08 -23.04
N ASP A 43 -10.57 -1.21 -23.91
CA ASP A 43 -10.53 0.24 -23.72
C ASP A 43 -11.24 0.66 -22.42
N SER A 44 -12.46 0.19 -22.22
CA SER A 44 -13.21 0.47 -21.00
C SER A 44 -12.47 -0.02 -19.73
N MET A 45 -11.88 -1.20 -19.80
CA MET A 45 -11.16 -1.84 -18.70
C MET A 45 -9.91 -1.06 -18.33
N VAL A 46 -9.04 -0.72 -19.28
CA VAL A 46 -7.78 -0.01 -19.00
C VAL A 46 -8.00 1.38 -18.41
N ARG A 47 -9.12 2.04 -18.75
CA ARG A 47 -9.50 3.34 -18.20
C ARG A 47 -10.00 3.28 -16.75
N ARG A 48 -10.49 2.13 -16.30
CA ARG A 48 -11.05 1.92 -14.94
C ARG A 48 -10.00 1.51 -13.92
N GLN A 49 -8.84 1.03 -14.38
CA GLN A 49 -7.80 0.51 -13.49
C GLN A 49 -7.08 1.62 -12.71
N ASP A 50 -6.74 1.32 -11.45
CA ASP A 50 -5.78 2.10 -10.67
C ASP A 50 -4.35 1.64 -10.99
N TRP A 51 -3.78 2.20 -12.06
CA TRP A 51 -2.45 1.82 -12.54
C TRP A 51 -1.35 2.13 -11.54
N ALA A 52 -1.50 3.15 -10.71
CA ALA A 52 -0.53 3.46 -9.66
C ALA A 52 -0.47 2.35 -8.61
N PHE A 53 -1.61 1.74 -8.31
CA PHE A 53 -1.70 0.56 -7.46
C PHE A 53 -1.15 -0.70 -8.16
N LEU A 54 -1.59 -0.98 -9.39
CA LEU A 54 -1.21 -2.18 -10.16
C LEU A 54 0.29 -2.24 -10.45
N LEU A 55 0.90 -1.09 -10.75
CA LEU A 55 2.35 -0.95 -10.97
C LEU A 55 3.14 -0.75 -9.66
N SER A 56 2.59 -1.20 -8.55
CA SER A 56 3.25 -1.18 -7.25
C SER A 56 3.06 -2.53 -6.54
N ASP A 57 3.88 -2.80 -5.53
CA ASP A 57 3.70 -3.96 -4.64
C ASP A 57 2.88 -3.58 -3.39
N LYS A 58 2.10 -2.49 -3.45
CA LYS A 58 1.30 -2.03 -2.33
C LYS A 58 0.12 -2.97 -2.10
N VAL A 59 -0.12 -3.28 -0.84
CA VAL A 59 -1.34 -3.96 -0.40
C VAL A 59 -2.37 -2.88 -0.05
N PRO A 60 -3.65 -3.03 -0.44
CA PRO A 60 -4.68 -2.08 -0.05
C PRO A 60 -4.70 -1.90 1.47
N ARG A 61 -4.81 -0.67 1.95
CA ARG A 61 -4.81 -0.38 3.40
C ARG A 61 -5.91 -1.14 4.15
N SER A 62 -7.04 -1.38 3.52
CA SER A 62 -8.14 -2.20 4.07
C SER A 62 -7.74 -3.65 4.37
N GLU A 63 -6.75 -4.19 3.67
CA GLU A 63 -6.27 -5.56 3.81
C GLU A 63 -5.01 -5.69 4.68
N GLN A 64 -4.35 -4.54 4.98
CA GLN A 64 -3.22 -4.49 5.90
C GLN A 64 -3.69 -4.67 7.34
N ASN A 65 -2.88 -5.34 8.15
CA ASN A 65 -3.10 -5.35 9.59
C ASN A 65 -2.68 -4.01 10.23
N MET A 66 -3.12 -3.77 11.48
CA MET A 66 -2.87 -2.49 12.16
C MET A 66 -1.38 -2.16 12.29
N SER A 67 -0.50 -3.15 12.55
CA SER A 67 0.94 -2.89 12.69
C SER A 67 1.61 -2.53 11.37
N GLU A 68 1.16 -3.09 10.25
CA GLU A 68 1.65 -2.72 8.92
C GLU A 68 1.20 -1.32 8.52
N ARG A 69 -0.06 -0.97 8.84
CA ARG A 69 -0.56 0.42 8.64
C ARG A 69 0.30 1.41 9.41
N GLU A 70 0.56 1.14 10.71
CA GLU A 70 1.43 1.99 11.52
C GLU A 70 2.85 2.10 10.95
N ALA A 71 3.42 0.99 10.47
CA ALA A 71 4.75 0.99 9.86
C ALA A 71 4.77 1.81 8.56
N SER A 72 3.78 1.63 7.68
CA SER A 72 3.70 2.36 6.40
C SER A 72 3.51 3.88 6.58
N GLU A 73 3.04 4.31 7.75
CA GLU A 73 2.76 5.71 8.11
C GLU A 73 3.88 6.38 8.92
N LYS A 74 4.96 5.67 9.24
CA LYS A 74 6.10 6.19 10.00
C LYS A 74 7.40 6.27 9.20
N TYR A 75 7.51 5.45 8.12
CA TYR A 75 8.76 5.29 7.41
C TYR A 75 8.64 5.74 5.95
N VAL A 76 9.60 6.57 5.51
CA VAL A 76 9.73 7.01 4.12
C VAL A 76 10.28 5.88 3.25
N PHE A 77 11.17 5.09 3.83
CA PHE A 77 11.86 4.03 3.11
C PHE A 77 11.87 2.74 3.92
N THR A 78 11.58 1.62 3.24
CA THR A 78 11.64 0.27 3.81
C THR A 78 12.45 -0.61 2.87
N MET A 79 13.53 -1.19 3.36
CA MET A 79 14.39 -2.09 2.61
C MET A 79 14.45 -3.45 3.29
N PRO A 80 14.04 -4.53 2.59
CA PRO A 80 14.29 -5.87 3.06
C PRO A 80 15.78 -6.23 2.89
N PHE A 81 16.35 -7.00 3.83
CA PHE A 81 17.70 -7.53 3.69
C PHE A 81 17.75 -9.00 4.13
N GLY A 82 18.62 -9.80 3.46
CA GLY A 82 18.83 -11.21 3.77
C GLY A 82 19.83 -11.44 4.91
N LYS A 83 20.49 -12.59 4.95
CA LYS A 83 21.62 -12.83 5.86
C LYS A 83 22.65 -11.73 5.63
N MET A 84 22.97 -10.94 6.67
CA MET A 84 24.01 -9.93 6.54
C MET A 84 25.30 -10.57 5.96
N PRO A 85 25.94 -9.98 4.89
CA PRO A 85 25.85 -8.61 4.40
C PRO A 85 25.24 -8.44 2.98
N GLU A 86 24.40 -9.34 2.50
CA GLU A 86 23.88 -9.25 1.14
C GLU A 86 22.65 -8.33 1.05
N LEU A 87 22.87 -7.09 0.60
CA LEU A 87 21.84 -6.25 0.02
C LEU A 87 21.34 -6.89 -1.27
N ASN A 88 20.43 -7.85 -1.17
CA ASN A 88 19.83 -8.49 -2.34
C ASN A 88 18.80 -7.54 -2.98
N ILE A 89 19.25 -6.64 -3.84
CA ILE A 89 18.40 -5.97 -4.80
C ILE A 89 18.00 -7.03 -5.83
N LYS A 90 16.83 -7.65 -5.63
CA LYS A 90 16.31 -8.67 -6.55
C LYS A 90 16.02 -8.03 -7.89
N GLY A 91 16.69 -8.39 -8.93
CA GLY A 91 16.53 -8.14 -10.37
C GLY A 91 15.47 -7.16 -10.92
N GLY A 92 14.65 -6.56 -10.06
CA GLY A 92 13.61 -5.57 -10.39
C GLY A 92 13.10 -4.87 -9.13
N MET A 93 12.63 -3.62 -9.28
CA MET A 93 12.11 -2.80 -8.17
C MET A 93 10.69 -3.22 -7.74
N ILE A 94 9.91 -3.81 -8.66
CA ILE A 94 8.50 -4.17 -8.48
C ILE A 94 8.35 -5.68 -8.69
N LYS A 95 7.73 -6.37 -7.73
CA LYS A 95 7.44 -7.82 -7.86
C LYS A 95 6.36 -8.09 -8.91
N GLY A 96 5.46 -7.13 -9.14
CA GLY A 96 4.36 -7.23 -10.09
C GLY A 96 3.23 -8.15 -9.64
N GLN A 97 3.07 -8.31 -8.33
CA GLN A 97 2.03 -9.14 -7.72
C GLN A 97 0.61 -8.69 -8.12
N ASN A 98 0.35 -7.39 -8.05
CA ASN A 98 -0.98 -6.85 -8.36
C ASN A 98 -1.34 -7.04 -9.84
N LEU A 99 -0.34 -6.99 -10.74
CA LEU A 99 -0.54 -7.31 -12.15
C LEU A 99 -0.77 -8.80 -12.38
N ALA A 100 -0.04 -9.68 -11.69
CA ALA A 100 -0.25 -11.11 -11.78
C ALA A 100 -1.67 -11.50 -11.33
N ASN A 101 -2.17 -10.89 -10.25
CA ASN A 101 -3.53 -11.09 -9.78
C ASN A 101 -4.56 -10.59 -10.79
N LEU A 102 -4.34 -9.40 -11.37
CA LEU A 102 -5.21 -8.88 -12.43
C LEU A 102 -5.24 -9.81 -13.64
N PHE A 103 -4.10 -10.33 -14.09
CA PHE A 103 -4.09 -11.26 -15.22
C PHE A 103 -4.81 -12.57 -14.88
N SER A 104 -4.66 -13.10 -13.66
CA SER A 104 -5.41 -14.26 -13.21
C SER A 104 -6.92 -14.00 -13.22
N GLU A 105 -7.37 -12.83 -12.77
CA GLU A 105 -8.76 -12.41 -12.81
C GLU A 105 -9.29 -12.31 -14.24
N LEU A 106 -8.54 -11.66 -15.13
CA LEU A 106 -8.94 -11.43 -16.54
C LEU A 106 -8.96 -12.70 -17.39
N THR A 107 -8.23 -13.74 -16.98
CA THR A 107 -8.14 -15.01 -17.71
C THR A 107 -8.92 -16.14 -17.04
N ILE A 108 -9.94 -15.82 -16.23
CA ILE A 108 -10.81 -16.84 -15.62
C ILE A 108 -11.41 -17.76 -16.68
N GLY A 109 -11.27 -19.06 -16.47
CA GLY A 109 -11.65 -20.11 -17.44
C GLY A 109 -10.46 -20.61 -18.29
N TYR A 110 -9.30 -19.97 -18.22
CA TYR A 110 -8.07 -20.34 -18.94
C TYR A 110 -6.86 -20.46 -18.01
N HIS A 111 -7.09 -21.03 -16.80
CA HIS A 111 -6.07 -21.08 -15.74
C HIS A 111 -5.26 -22.36 -15.71
N ASP A 112 -5.73 -23.41 -16.40
CA ASP A 112 -4.95 -24.64 -16.52
C ASP A 112 -3.77 -24.43 -17.46
N SER A 113 -2.82 -25.36 -17.43
CA SER A 113 -1.81 -25.46 -18.47
C SER A 113 -2.46 -25.93 -19.75
N ILE A 114 -2.78 -24.99 -20.62
CA ILE A 114 -3.50 -25.22 -21.88
C ILE A 114 -2.60 -25.03 -23.09
N ASP A 115 -2.96 -25.63 -24.21
CA ASP A 115 -2.37 -25.34 -25.52
C ASP A 115 -3.02 -24.05 -26.06
N PHE A 116 -2.22 -23.01 -26.26
CA PHE A 116 -2.71 -21.72 -26.76
C PHE A 116 -3.18 -21.77 -28.21
N ASN A 117 -2.85 -22.82 -28.97
CA ASN A 117 -3.45 -23.07 -30.28
C ASN A 117 -4.93 -23.48 -30.19
N GLN A 118 -5.39 -23.90 -29.01
CA GLN A 118 -6.80 -24.26 -28.74
C GLN A 118 -7.64 -23.08 -28.24
N LEU A 119 -7.05 -21.91 -28.07
CA LEU A 119 -7.80 -20.70 -27.69
C LEU A 119 -8.75 -20.28 -28.84
N PRO A 120 -9.84 -19.54 -28.53
CA PRO A 120 -10.75 -19.03 -29.56
C PRO A 120 -10.07 -18.35 -30.74
N THR A 121 -8.98 -17.61 -30.48
CA THR A 121 -7.99 -17.22 -31.49
C THR A 121 -6.62 -17.75 -31.04
N PRO A 122 -5.97 -18.64 -31.79
CA PRO A 122 -4.65 -19.16 -31.48
C PRO A 122 -3.64 -18.05 -31.15
N PHE A 123 -2.86 -18.28 -30.08
CA PHE A 123 -2.02 -17.26 -29.47
C PHE A 123 -0.60 -17.74 -29.20
N ALA A 124 0.38 -16.85 -29.32
CA ALA A 124 1.71 -17.04 -28.76
C ALA A 124 2.24 -15.73 -28.17
N CYS A 125 3.11 -15.83 -27.17
CA CYS A 125 3.82 -14.66 -26.68
C CYS A 125 5.28 -14.97 -26.41
N VAL A 126 6.11 -13.92 -26.53
CA VAL A 126 7.57 -14.02 -26.46
C VAL A 126 8.06 -13.53 -25.10
N SER A 127 9.01 -14.29 -24.54
CA SER A 127 9.80 -13.95 -23.36
C SER A 127 11.27 -14.30 -23.63
N GLU A 128 12.18 -13.89 -22.76
CA GLU A 128 13.59 -14.28 -22.82
C GLU A 128 13.99 -15.05 -21.56
N ASN A 129 14.73 -16.13 -21.73
CA ASN A 129 15.43 -16.77 -20.61
C ASN A 129 16.81 -16.10 -20.43
N ILE A 130 16.92 -15.22 -19.42
CA ILE A 130 18.15 -14.45 -19.17
C ILE A 130 19.34 -15.32 -18.73
N VAL A 131 19.13 -16.59 -18.41
CA VAL A 131 20.23 -17.52 -18.05
C VAL A 131 21.15 -17.78 -19.25
N ASN A 132 20.57 -17.84 -20.46
CA ASN A 132 21.29 -18.19 -21.68
C ASN A 132 20.98 -17.31 -22.90
N GLY A 133 20.12 -16.28 -22.72
CA GLY A 133 19.73 -15.35 -23.79
C GLY A 133 18.79 -15.94 -24.85
N GLN A 134 18.18 -17.12 -24.58
CA GLN A 134 17.29 -17.75 -25.54
C GLN A 134 15.89 -17.13 -25.54
N GLU A 135 15.35 -16.94 -26.75
CA GLU A 135 13.93 -16.65 -26.92
C GLU A 135 13.07 -17.83 -26.45
N ILE A 136 12.11 -17.55 -25.63
CA ILE A 136 11.07 -18.50 -25.22
C ILE A 136 9.74 -18.04 -25.80
N VAL A 137 9.20 -18.84 -26.71
CA VAL A 137 7.85 -18.59 -27.27
C VAL A 137 6.86 -19.49 -26.54
N PHE A 138 5.95 -18.88 -25.80
CA PHE A 138 4.89 -19.61 -25.14
C PHE A 138 3.78 -19.95 -26.12
N HIS A 139 3.57 -21.22 -26.39
CA HIS A 139 2.45 -21.81 -27.11
C HIS A 139 1.54 -22.62 -26.20
N ASN A 140 1.93 -22.79 -24.94
CA ASN A 140 1.17 -23.53 -23.93
C ASN A 140 1.52 -23.03 -22.52
N GLY A 141 0.79 -23.50 -21.54
CA GLY A 141 0.98 -23.16 -20.13
C GLY A 141 -0.20 -22.35 -19.57
N VAL A 142 0.04 -21.71 -18.43
CA VAL A 142 -0.95 -20.81 -17.80
C VAL A 142 -0.87 -19.44 -18.46
N LEU A 143 -1.96 -19.02 -19.13
CA LEU A 143 -2.00 -17.80 -19.93
C LEU A 143 -1.58 -16.54 -19.12
N ALA A 144 -2.08 -16.39 -17.89
CA ALA A 144 -1.69 -15.29 -17.00
C ALA A 144 -0.20 -15.25 -16.71
N THR A 145 0.42 -16.42 -16.52
CA THR A 145 1.87 -16.55 -16.26
C THR A 145 2.70 -16.21 -17.49
N ALA A 146 2.27 -16.66 -18.66
CA ALA A 146 2.94 -16.35 -19.94
C ALA A 146 2.91 -14.83 -20.21
N MET A 147 1.76 -14.18 -20.06
CA MET A 147 1.64 -12.72 -20.18
C MET A 147 2.52 -11.99 -19.15
N ARG A 148 2.55 -12.47 -17.90
CA ARG A 148 3.37 -11.86 -16.84
C ARG A 148 4.87 -12.03 -17.11
N ALA A 149 5.30 -13.15 -17.67
CA ALA A 149 6.70 -13.38 -18.06
C ALA A 149 7.10 -12.46 -19.21
N SER A 150 6.26 -12.38 -20.25
CA SER A 150 6.50 -11.54 -21.43
C SER A 150 6.64 -10.06 -21.12
N MET A 151 6.06 -9.56 -20.01
CA MET A 151 6.14 -8.15 -19.60
C MET A 151 7.13 -7.87 -18.46
N ALA A 152 7.97 -8.82 -18.09
CA ALA A 152 8.91 -8.67 -16.98
C ALA A 152 10.14 -7.82 -17.36
N ILE A 153 9.95 -6.52 -17.58
CA ILE A 153 11.01 -5.57 -18.00
C ILE A 153 12.17 -5.61 -17.00
N PRO A 154 13.40 -5.93 -17.45
CA PRO A 154 14.58 -5.96 -16.59
C PRO A 154 14.81 -4.64 -15.85
N GLY A 155 15.11 -4.71 -14.55
CA GLY A 155 15.30 -3.53 -13.69
C GLY A 155 14.00 -2.91 -13.18
N VAL A 156 12.85 -3.11 -13.85
CA VAL A 156 11.54 -2.62 -13.41
C VAL A 156 10.81 -3.72 -12.64
N PHE A 157 10.57 -4.85 -13.28
CA PHE A 157 9.88 -5.99 -12.67
C PHE A 157 10.84 -7.12 -12.32
N THR A 158 10.54 -7.84 -11.24
CA THR A 158 11.29 -9.06 -10.95
C THR A 158 11.02 -10.11 -12.03
N PRO A 159 12.05 -10.84 -12.47
CA PRO A 159 11.91 -11.96 -13.41
C PRO A 159 10.92 -13.01 -12.91
N VAL A 160 10.20 -13.64 -13.83
CA VAL A 160 9.37 -14.81 -13.54
C VAL A 160 10.26 -16.06 -13.54
N ARG A 161 10.22 -16.82 -12.45
CA ARG A 161 10.97 -18.05 -12.31
C ARG A 161 10.04 -19.23 -12.51
N GLN A 162 10.37 -20.10 -13.43
CA GLN A 162 9.64 -21.33 -13.72
C GLN A 162 10.67 -22.45 -13.94
N ASP A 163 10.71 -23.42 -13.03
CA ASP A 163 11.70 -24.49 -13.01
C ASP A 163 13.14 -23.94 -13.07
N SER A 164 13.91 -24.27 -14.13
CA SER A 164 15.27 -23.77 -14.36
C SER A 164 15.32 -22.45 -15.14
N LEU A 165 14.17 -21.93 -15.59
CA LEU A 165 14.09 -20.71 -16.40
C LEU A 165 14.00 -19.47 -15.51
N VAL A 166 14.67 -18.41 -15.95
CA VAL A 166 14.56 -17.07 -15.38
C VAL A 166 14.10 -16.13 -16.50
N LEU A 167 12.80 -15.85 -16.52
CA LEU A 167 12.12 -15.23 -17.65
C LEU A 167 11.99 -13.73 -17.45
N VAL A 168 12.36 -12.98 -18.47
CA VAL A 168 12.21 -11.53 -18.57
C VAL A 168 11.43 -11.14 -19.82
N ASP A 169 11.15 -9.86 -19.98
CA ASP A 169 10.41 -9.29 -21.12
C ASP A 169 11.07 -9.72 -22.43
N GLY A 170 10.26 -10.28 -23.34
CA GLY A 170 10.70 -10.71 -24.66
C GLY A 170 11.16 -9.59 -25.58
N GLY A 171 10.87 -8.33 -25.21
CA GLY A 171 11.32 -7.17 -25.95
C GLY A 171 12.85 -7.03 -26.05
N VAL A 172 13.58 -7.73 -25.18
CA VAL A 172 15.06 -7.80 -25.23
C VAL A 172 15.54 -8.54 -26.49
N VAL A 173 14.84 -9.61 -26.90
CA VAL A 173 15.24 -10.48 -28.02
C VAL A 173 14.34 -10.32 -29.26
N ASN A 174 13.04 -10.08 -29.09
CA ASN A 174 12.08 -10.00 -30.20
C ASN A 174 10.85 -9.17 -29.80
N ASN A 175 10.97 -7.87 -29.96
CA ASN A 175 9.89 -6.93 -29.57
C ASN A 175 8.80 -6.74 -30.66
N TYR A 176 9.00 -7.32 -31.85
CA TYR A 176 8.05 -7.25 -32.97
C TYR A 176 8.00 -8.63 -33.66
N PRO A 177 7.31 -9.65 -33.06
CA PRO A 177 7.50 -11.07 -33.36
C PRO A 177 6.73 -11.57 -34.60
N VAL A 178 6.93 -10.94 -35.76
CA VAL A 178 6.33 -11.32 -37.04
C VAL A 178 6.78 -12.70 -37.50
N ASP A 179 8.04 -13.02 -37.30
CA ASP A 179 8.62 -14.33 -37.60
C ASP A 179 7.96 -15.45 -36.82
N VAL A 180 7.51 -15.19 -35.58
CA VAL A 180 6.74 -16.17 -34.79
C VAL A 180 5.36 -16.39 -35.42
N ALA A 181 4.67 -15.34 -35.86
CA ALA A 181 3.39 -15.47 -36.56
C ALA A 181 3.55 -16.29 -37.84
N ARG A 182 4.60 -16.05 -38.60
CA ARG A 182 4.92 -16.84 -39.80
C ARG A 182 5.17 -18.32 -39.47
N ARG A 183 5.91 -18.60 -38.39
CA ARG A 183 6.12 -19.99 -37.91
C ARG A 183 4.84 -20.68 -37.46
N MET A 184 3.85 -19.93 -36.97
CA MET A 184 2.49 -20.47 -36.64
C MET A 184 1.65 -20.76 -37.89
N GLY A 185 2.09 -20.36 -39.08
CA GLY A 185 1.38 -20.61 -40.33
C GLY A 185 0.63 -19.42 -40.91
N ALA A 186 0.89 -18.19 -40.44
CA ALA A 186 0.26 -17.00 -40.97
C ALA A 186 0.78 -16.68 -42.39
N ASP A 187 -0.10 -16.74 -43.39
CA ASP A 187 0.21 -16.32 -44.77
C ASP A 187 0.26 -14.81 -44.92
N ILE A 188 -0.49 -14.09 -44.12
CA ILE A 188 -0.59 -12.63 -44.14
C ILE A 188 -0.42 -12.11 -42.72
N VAL A 189 0.43 -11.09 -42.54
CA VAL A 189 0.72 -10.50 -41.24
C VAL A 189 0.42 -9.03 -41.21
N ILE A 190 -0.46 -8.62 -40.29
CA ILE A 190 -0.68 -7.23 -39.92
C ILE A 190 0.13 -6.95 -38.67
N GLY A 191 1.13 -6.10 -38.76
CA GLY A 191 2.00 -5.79 -37.62
C GLY A 191 1.68 -4.41 -37.04
N ILE A 192 1.45 -4.36 -35.73
CA ILE A 192 1.25 -3.12 -34.97
C ILE A 192 2.53 -2.83 -34.18
N ASP A 193 3.27 -1.81 -34.62
CA ASP A 193 4.53 -1.42 -34.03
C ASP A 193 4.38 -0.19 -33.14
N VAL A 194 4.73 -0.35 -31.86
CA VAL A 194 4.69 0.69 -30.81
C VAL A 194 6.08 0.99 -30.24
N GLN A 195 7.14 0.64 -30.94
CA GLN A 195 8.49 0.93 -30.49
C GLN A 195 8.85 2.39 -30.73
N ASN A 196 9.57 3.01 -29.77
CA ASN A 196 10.21 4.29 -29.97
C ASN A 196 11.45 4.14 -30.87
N GLU A 197 11.77 5.19 -31.59
CA GLU A 197 13.07 5.29 -32.28
C GLU A 197 14.22 5.32 -31.26
N LEU A 198 15.42 5.02 -31.74
CA LEU A 198 16.63 5.11 -30.92
C LEU A 198 16.87 6.57 -30.51
N LYS A 199 17.16 6.77 -29.23
CA LYS A 199 17.40 8.10 -28.68
C LYS A 199 18.73 8.69 -29.14
N PRO A 200 18.78 9.97 -29.46
CA PRO A 200 20.02 10.67 -29.73
C PRO A 200 20.87 10.80 -28.46
N ALA A 201 22.18 11.02 -28.60
CA ALA A 201 23.13 11.07 -27.50
C ALA A 201 22.73 12.04 -26.37
N GLY A 202 22.11 13.18 -26.68
CA GLY A 202 21.68 14.18 -25.68
C GLY A 202 20.54 13.71 -24.75
N GLU A 203 19.78 12.67 -25.13
CA GLU A 203 18.69 12.13 -24.31
C GLU A 203 19.11 10.90 -23.46
N LEU A 204 20.33 10.43 -23.60
CA LEU A 204 20.88 9.28 -22.87
C LEU A 204 21.56 9.74 -21.55
N SER A 205 20.85 10.49 -20.72
CA SER A 205 21.38 11.10 -19.50
C SER A 205 21.04 10.35 -18.21
N SER A 206 20.10 9.40 -18.25
CA SER A 206 19.68 8.63 -17.08
C SER A 206 19.95 7.13 -17.24
N THR A 207 20.14 6.41 -16.11
CA THR A 207 20.29 4.94 -16.13
C THR A 207 19.12 4.26 -16.82
N GLY A 208 17.88 4.76 -16.65
CA GLY A 208 16.70 4.21 -17.29
C GLY A 208 16.69 4.44 -18.82
N SER A 209 17.14 5.61 -19.31
CA SER A 209 17.23 5.87 -20.76
C SER A 209 18.33 5.01 -21.43
N ILE A 210 19.46 4.83 -20.74
CA ILE A 210 20.56 3.98 -21.22
C ILE A 210 20.11 2.52 -21.28
N LEU A 211 19.48 2.00 -20.23
CA LEU A 211 18.99 0.62 -20.18
C LEU A 211 17.94 0.36 -21.28
N GLY A 212 16.98 1.28 -21.45
CA GLY A 212 15.98 1.19 -22.51
C GLY A 212 16.60 1.19 -23.91
N GLN A 213 17.65 2.01 -24.15
CA GLN A 213 18.38 2.03 -25.41
C GLN A 213 19.12 0.70 -25.66
N LEU A 214 19.77 0.13 -24.62
CA LEU A 214 20.44 -1.17 -24.73
C LEU A 214 19.46 -2.28 -25.13
N ILE A 215 18.29 -2.33 -24.47
CA ILE A 215 17.22 -3.28 -24.81
C ILE A 215 16.80 -3.13 -26.28
N ASN A 216 16.56 -1.92 -26.74
CA ASN A 216 16.18 -1.67 -28.14
C ASN A 216 17.28 -2.06 -29.13
N LEU A 217 18.54 -1.89 -28.76
CA LEU A 217 19.68 -2.26 -29.62
C LEU A 217 19.87 -3.79 -29.72
N MET A 218 19.60 -4.54 -28.66
CA MET A 218 19.78 -6.01 -28.64
C MET A 218 18.88 -6.72 -29.66
N GLY A 219 17.63 -6.26 -29.84
CA GLY A 219 16.69 -6.84 -30.80
C GLY A 219 16.65 -6.17 -32.17
N LEU A 220 17.53 -5.20 -32.47
CA LEU A 220 17.39 -4.29 -33.62
C LEU A 220 17.45 -5.00 -34.99
N ASP A 221 18.36 -5.95 -35.17
CA ASP A 221 18.52 -6.61 -36.47
C ASP A 221 17.29 -7.49 -36.78
N ARG A 222 16.82 -8.24 -35.78
CA ARG A 222 15.61 -9.05 -35.90
C ARG A 222 14.37 -8.20 -36.14
N TYR A 223 14.28 -7.06 -35.48
CA TYR A 223 13.21 -6.10 -35.71
C TYR A 223 13.18 -5.61 -37.17
N LYS A 224 14.34 -5.24 -37.75
CA LYS A 224 14.42 -4.82 -39.16
C LYS A 224 14.00 -5.94 -40.13
N GLU A 225 14.44 -7.18 -39.84
CA GLU A 225 14.03 -8.34 -40.64
C GLU A 225 12.52 -8.56 -40.54
N ASN A 226 11.93 -8.50 -39.36
CA ASN A 226 10.51 -8.70 -39.15
C ASN A 226 9.66 -7.64 -39.84
N ILE A 227 10.13 -6.39 -39.96
CA ILE A 227 9.44 -5.36 -40.74
C ILE A 227 9.32 -5.79 -42.23
N THR A 228 10.36 -6.37 -42.81
CA THR A 228 10.33 -6.79 -44.23
C THR A 228 9.37 -7.96 -44.48
N GLN A 229 9.03 -8.74 -43.43
CA GLN A 229 8.10 -9.85 -43.52
C GLN A 229 6.64 -9.46 -43.20
N THR A 230 6.37 -8.15 -42.97
CA THR A 230 5.04 -7.63 -42.63
C THR A 230 4.29 -7.19 -43.86
N ASP A 231 3.06 -7.70 -44.09
CA ASP A 231 2.23 -7.32 -45.24
C ASP A 231 1.54 -5.98 -45.03
N THR A 232 1.04 -5.69 -43.86
CA THR A 232 0.46 -4.39 -43.51
C THR A 232 1.13 -3.87 -42.23
N TYR A 233 1.95 -2.84 -42.39
CA TYR A 233 2.74 -2.27 -41.30
C TYR A 233 2.04 -1.02 -40.73
N ILE A 234 1.66 -1.08 -39.45
CA ILE A 234 1.02 -0.01 -38.69
C ILE A 234 2.02 0.53 -37.67
N LYS A 235 2.70 1.61 -38.00
CA LYS A 235 3.63 2.32 -37.09
C LYS A 235 2.87 3.35 -36.28
N VAL A 236 2.82 3.16 -34.97
CA VAL A 236 2.19 4.13 -34.06
C VAL A 236 3.24 5.08 -33.49
N ASN A 237 2.98 6.38 -33.59
CA ASN A 237 3.82 7.36 -32.90
C ASN A 237 3.58 7.33 -31.41
N VAL A 238 4.58 6.85 -30.67
CA VAL A 238 4.57 6.79 -29.19
C VAL A 238 5.54 7.79 -28.55
N GLU A 239 6.05 8.75 -29.32
CA GLU A 239 6.94 9.80 -28.84
C GLU A 239 6.34 10.56 -27.64
N GLY A 240 7.17 10.80 -26.62
CA GLY A 240 6.75 11.41 -25.35
C GLY A 240 6.17 10.43 -24.32
N TYR A 241 6.03 9.15 -24.68
CA TYR A 241 5.51 8.11 -23.81
C TYR A 241 6.50 6.94 -23.64
N SER A 242 6.37 6.24 -22.53
CA SER A 242 7.16 5.06 -22.21
C SER A 242 6.26 3.90 -21.80
N ALA A 243 6.85 2.71 -21.61
CA ALA A 243 6.15 1.54 -21.07
C ALA A 243 5.54 1.78 -19.68
N ALA A 244 5.94 2.84 -18.96
CA ALA A 244 5.39 3.25 -17.67
C ALA A 244 4.35 4.38 -17.73
N SER A 245 3.92 4.78 -18.91
CA SER A 245 2.96 5.90 -19.11
C SER A 245 1.52 5.41 -19.00
N PHE A 246 1.04 5.26 -17.75
CA PHE A 246 -0.30 4.73 -17.44
C PHE A 246 -1.26 5.75 -16.80
N ASN A 247 -0.98 7.05 -16.90
CA ASN A 247 -1.96 8.05 -16.48
C ASN A 247 -3.09 8.17 -17.52
N ARG A 248 -4.24 8.68 -17.10
CA ARG A 248 -5.44 8.74 -17.94
C ARG A 248 -5.23 9.47 -19.27
N SER A 249 -4.52 10.59 -19.25
CA SER A 249 -4.21 11.35 -20.48
C SER A 249 -3.32 10.56 -21.43
N ALA A 250 -2.31 9.85 -20.90
CA ALA A 250 -1.44 8.99 -21.72
C ALA A 250 -2.23 7.83 -22.36
N ILE A 251 -3.13 7.19 -21.59
CA ILE A 251 -4.00 6.11 -22.10
C ILE A 251 -4.87 6.64 -23.23
N ASP A 252 -5.55 7.77 -23.02
CA ASP A 252 -6.41 8.41 -24.03
C ASP A 252 -5.64 8.72 -25.31
N THR A 253 -4.47 9.36 -25.17
CA THR A 253 -3.63 9.74 -26.32
C THR A 253 -3.08 8.52 -27.06
N LEU A 254 -2.59 7.50 -26.35
CA LEU A 254 -2.01 6.31 -26.98
C LEU A 254 -3.07 5.48 -27.72
N ILE A 255 -4.27 5.32 -27.18
CA ILE A 255 -5.36 4.65 -27.89
C ILE A 255 -5.71 5.43 -29.16
N HIS A 256 -5.87 6.75 -29.06
CA HIS A 256 -6.18 7.61 -30.22
C HIS A 256 -5.10 7.53 -31.30
N ARG A 257 -3.81 7.64 -30.94
CA ARG A 257 -2.69 7.48 -31.88
C ARG A 257 -2.68 6.10 -32.56
N GLY A 258 -3.07 5.04 -31.83
CA GLY A 258 -3.24 3.71 -32.39
C GLY A 258 -4.35 3.65 -33.45
N GLU A 259 -5.49 4.29 -33.17
CA GLU A 259 -6.59 4.43 -34.14
C GLU A 259 -6.15 5.23 -35.38
N GLU A 260 -5.51 6.36 -35.20
CA GLU A 260 -5.00 7.21 -36.32
C GLU A 260 -4.02 6.44 -37.21
N ALA A 261 -3.02 5.76 -36.59
CA ALA A 261 -2.03 4.98 -37.34
C ALA A 261 -2.67 3.87 -38.18
N ALA A 262 -3.64 3.17 -37.61
CA ALA A 262 -4.37 2.13 -38.34
C ALA A 262 -5.29 2.70 -39.42
N ARG A 263 -5.91 3.88 -39.23
CA ARG A 263 -6.72 4.55 -40.24
C ARG A 263 -5.90 5.00 -41.44
N ILE A 264 -4.63 5.37 -41.28
CA ILE A 264 -3.72 5.64 -42.39
C ILE A 264 -3.59 4.41 -43.30
N GLN A 265 -3.65 3.19 -42.73
CA GLN A 265 -3.56 1.92 -43.45
C GLN A 265 -4.92 1.36 -43.90
N ILE A 266 -6.01 2.12 -43.81
CA ILE A 266 -7.36 1.60 -44.10
C ILE A 266 -7.51 1.11 -45.54
N ALA A 267 -6.86 1.77 -46.52
CA ALA A 267 -6.85 1.35 -47.89
C ALA A 267 -6.16 -0.01 -48.07
N SER A 268 -5.02 -0.21 -47.42
CA SER A 268 -4.30 -1.51 -47.42
C SER A 268 -5.14 -2.60 -46.81
N LEU A 269 -5.82 -2.31 -45.69
CA LEU A 269 -6.75 -3.25 -45.03
C LEU A 269 -7.93 -3.61 -45.92
N GLN A 270 -8.50 -2.67 -46.65
CA GLN A 270 -9.57 -2.90 -47.62
C GLN A 270 -9.10 -3.74 -48.82
N GLN A 271 -7.91 -3.47 -49.36
CA GLN A 271 -7.31 -4.31 -50.39
C GLN A 271 -7.07 -5.73 -49.91
N LEU A 272 -6.58 -5.88 -48.66
CA LEU A 272 -6.41 -7.18 -48.04
C LEU A 272 -7.74 -7.94 -47.93
N LYS A 273 -8.81 -7.26 -47.50
CA LYS A 273 -10.15 -7.83 -47.44
C LYS A 273 -10.63 -8.36 -48.80
N GLN A 274 -10.37 -7.61 -49.88
CA GLN A 274 -10.68 -8.04 -51.24
C GLN A 274 -9.86 -9.25 -51.66
N ARG A 275 -8.54 -9.28 -51.36
CA ARG A 275 -7.68 -10.44 -51.63
C ARG A 275 -8.16 -11.73 -50.92
N LEU A 276 -8.75 -11.60 -49.74
CA LEU A 276 -9.37 -12.69 -49.01
C LEU A 276 -10.73 -13.13 -49.54
N GLY A 277 -11.24 -12.49 -50.62
CA GLY A 277 -12.54 -12.81 -51.20
C GLY A 277 -13.73 -12.41 -50.30
N LEU A 278 -13.53 -11.55 -49.32
CA LEU A 278 -14.56 -11.09 -48.41
C LEU A 278 -15.30 -9.88 -48.99
N ASP A 279 -16.62 -9.89 -48.90
CA ASP A 279 -17.40 -8.74 -49.38
C ASP A 279 -17.30 -7.53 -48.40
N SER A 280 -17.74 -6.38 -48.85
CA SER A 280 -17.66 -5.14 -48.05
C SER A 280 -18.50 -5.19 -46.78
N THR A 281 -19.53 -6.02 -46.72
CA THR A 281 -20.45 -6.17 -45.58
C THR A 281 -19.98 -7.19 -44.58
N TYR A 282 -19.02 -8.04 -44.95
CA TYR A 282 -18.49 -9.05 -44.04
C TYR A 282 -18.01 -8.44 -42.71
N ARG A 283 -18.41 -9.04 -41.61
CA ARG A 283 -17.90 -8.78 -40.27
C ARG A 283 -17.52 -10.09 -39.61
N PRO A 284 -16.34 -10.18 -39.00
CA PRO A 284 -15.97 -11.34 -38.20
C PRO A 284 -17.03 -11.61 -37.12
N LYS A 285 -17.37 -12.86 -36.89
CA LYS A 285 -18.23 -13.21 -35.75
C LYS A 285 -17.48 -12.86 -34.46
N PRO A 286 -18.17 -12.22 -33.50
CA PRO A 286 -17.57 -12.02 -32.18
C PRO A 286 -17.17 -13.37 -31.60
N GLN A 287 -15.95 -13.49 -31.12
CA GLN A 287 -15.52 -14.69 -30.39
C GLN A 287 -16.32 -14.75 -29.07
N PRO A 288 -16.74 -15.95 -28.63
CA PRO A 288 -17.38 -16.11 -27.34
C PRO A 288 -16.34 -15.78 -26.26
N GLY A 289 -16.36 -14.56 -25.76
CA GLY A 289 -15.49 -14.12 -24.69
C GLY A 289 -16.18 -14.24 -23.32
N TYR A 290 -15.40 -14.42 -22.29
CA TYR A 290 -15.89 -14.26 -20.92
C TYR A 290 -15.96 -12.76 -20.59
N PRO A 291 -17.16 -12.21 -20.29
CA PRO A 291 -17.25 -10.83 -19.84
C PRO A 291 -16.53 -10.70 -18.48
N TYR A 292 -15.69 -9.67 -18.36
CA TYR A 292 -15.10 -9.29 -17.09
C TYR A 292 -16.19 -8.87 -16.10
N ASP A 293 -16.37 -9.66 -15.03
CA ASP A 293 -17.26 -9.34 -13.92
C ASP A 293 -16.48 -9.51 -12.59
N PRO A 294 -16.09 -8.40 -11.92
CA PRO A 294 -15.35 -8.46 -10.66
C PRO A 294 -16.16 -9.07 -9.51
N ASN A 295 -17.48 -9.19 -9.66
CA ASN A 295 -18.36 -9.81 -8.67
C ASN A 295 -18.67 -11.28 -8.99
N ARG A 296 -18.07 -11.83 -10.05
CA ARG A 296 -18.28 -13.23 -10.41
C ARG A 296 -17.89 -14.15 -9.26
N SER A 297 -18.76 -15.07 -8.91
CA SER A 297 -18.49 -16.17 -7.99
C SER A 297 -18.15 -17.44 -8.76
N ILE A 298 -17.24 -18.23 -8.21
CA ILE A 298 -16.88 -19.57 -8.70
C ILE A 298 -17.05 -20.56 -7.56
N PHE A 299 -17.40 -21.78 -7.88
CA PHE A 299 -17.45 -22.85 -6.89
C PHE A 299 -16.04 -23.43 -6.69
N VAL A 300 -15.50 -23.32 -5.46
CA VAL A 300 -14.18 -23.83 -5.12
C VAL A 300 -14.33 -25.11 -4.34
N HIS A 301 -13.86 -26.23 -4.95
CA HIS A 301 -13.91 -27.55 -4.34
C HIS A 301 -12.83 -27.72 -3.28
N GLU A 302 -11.58 -27.47 -3.62
CA GLU A 302 -10.42 -27.59 -2.74
C GLU A 302 -9.57 -26.33 -2.80
N ILE A 303 -8.98 -25.97 -1.65
CA ILE A 303 -8.01 -24.87 -1.55
C ILE A 303 -6.68 -25.45 -1.08
N SER A 304 -5.62 -25.22 -1.82
CA SER A 304 -4.27 -25.68 -1.49
C SER A 304 -3.29 -24.52 -1.43
N PHE A 305 -2.20 -24.71 -0.67
CA PHE A 305 -1.13 -23.75 -0.52
C PHE A 305 0.19 -24.46 -0.73
N GLU A 306 1.03 -23.94 -1.62
CA GLU A 306 2.33 -24.56 -1.90
C GLU A 306 3.27 -24.45 -0.70
N GLY A 307 3.90 -25.58 -0.35
CA GLY A 307 4.95 -25.63 0.66
C GLY A 307 4.50 -25.41 2.11
N LEU A 308 3.22 -25.65 2.44
CA LEU A 308 2.68 -25.52 3.80
C LEU A 308 2.27 -26.85 4.43
N ASP A 309 2.40 -26.90 5.77
CA ASP A 309 1.87 -27.99 6.59
C ASP A 309 0.33 -27.89 6.76
N LYS A 310 -0.33 -29.04 7.04
CA LYS A 310 -1.79 -29.11 7.23
C LYS A 310 -2.32 -28.20 8.35
N ARG A 311 -1.47 -27.84 9.36
CA ARG A 311 -1.84 -26.92 10.44
C ARG A 311 -1.92 -25.47 9.94
N ASP A 312 -0.96 -25.09 9.12
CA ASP A 312 -0.87 -23.75 8.56
C ASP A 312 -2.01 -23.50 7.58
N LYS A 313 -2.40 -24.52 6.78
CA LYS A 313 -3.56 -24.46 5.87
C LYS A 313 -4.84 -24.01 6.60
N ARG A 314 -5.21 -24.65 7.71
CA ARG A 314 -6.44 -24.32 8.45
C ARG A 314 -6.41 -22.91 9.03
N TRP A 315 -5.23 -22.47 9.49
CA TRP A 315 -5.04 -21.13 10.00
C TRP A 315 -5.17 -20.07 8.90
N LEU A 316 -4.57 -20.30 7.72
CA LEU A 316 -4.66 -19.39 6.59
C LEU A 316 -6.08 -19.30 6.03
N LEU A 317 -6.78 -20.42 5.88
CA LEU A 317 -8.18 -20.43 5.44
C LEU A 317 -9.06 -19.57 6.35
N LYS A 318 -8.90 -19.70 7.67
CA LYS A 318 -9.64 -18.89 8.64
C LYS A 318 -9.26 -17.41 8.55
N ARG A 319 -7.98 -17.10 8.35
CA ARG A 319 -7.48 -15.72 8.26
C ARG A 319 -7.94 -15.04 6.97
N CYS A 320 -7.98 -15.76 5.87
CA CYS A 320 -8.42 -15.27 4.58
C CYS A 320 -9.95 -15.29 4.40
N ASP A 321 -10.70 -15.81 5.38
CA ASP A 321 -12.15 -16.04 5.33
C ASP A 321 -12.58 -16.87 4.11
N LEU A 322 -11.79 -17.89 3.80
CA LEU A 322 -12.03 -18.82 2.70
C LEU A 322 -12.54 -20.16 3.22
N LYS A 323 -13.47 -20.76 2.48
CA LYS A 323 -14.03 -22.08 2.78
C LYS A 323 -13.96 -22.97 1.54
N GLU A 324 -13.57 -24.24 1.74
CA GLU A 324 -13.65 -25.26 0.72
C GLU A 324 -15.11 -25.70 0.49
N ASN A 325 -15.40 -26.26 -0.67
CA ASN A 325 -16.74 -26.68 -1.10
C ASN A 325 -17.79 -25.56 -0.97
N SER A 326 -17.45 -24.37 -1.44
CA SER A 326 -18.32 -23.20 -1.38
C SER A 326 -18.16 -22.28 -2.59
N GLU A 327 -19.16 -21.44 -2.83
CA GLU A 327 -19.03 -20.33 -3.76
C GLU A 327 -18.16 -19.24 -3.16
N ILE A 328 -17.13 -18.81 -3.90
CA ILE A 328 -16.20 -17.77 -3.51
C ILE A 328 -16.17 -16.72 -4.64
N SER A 329 -16.33 -15.44 -4.28
CA SER A 329 -16.16 -14.36 -5.26
C SER A 329 -14.69 -14.18 -5.60
N ILE A 330 -14.39 -13.77 -6.83
CA ILE A 330 -13.03 -13.45 -7.27
C ILE A 330 -12.42 -12.36 -6.36
N ARG A 331 -13.23 -11.39 -6.01
CA ARG A 331 -12.82 -10.35 -5.04
C ARG A 331 -12.38 -10.92 -3.69
N SER A 332 -13.02 -11.99 -3.20
CA SER A 332 -12.60 -12.67 -1.96
C SER A 332 -11.25 -13.38 -2.12
N ILE A 333 -10.98 -13.95 -3.31
CA ILE A 333 -9.68 -14.56 -3.63
C ILE A 333 -8.59 -13.49 -3.69
N GLU A 334 -8.85 -12.35 -4.29
CA GLU A 334 -7.91 -11.23 -4.34
C GLU A 334 -7.65 -10.64 -2.95
N GLN A 335 -8.68 -10.49 -2.12
CA GLN A 335 -8.52 -10.10 -0.73
C GLN A 335 -7.68 -11.11 0.04
N ALA A 336 -7.86 -12.40 -0.21
CA ALA A 336 -7.04 -13.44 0.39
C ALA A 336 -5.56 -13.33 -0.04
N THR A 337 -5.27 -13.08 -1.33
CA THR A 337 -3.89 -12.85 -1.78
C THR A 337 -3.29 -11.60 -1.15
N ALA A 338 -4.05 -10.51 -1.00
CA ALA A 338 -3.60 -9.31 -0.31
C ALA A 338 -3.29 -9.59 1.18
N ILE A 339 -4.13 -10.34 1.89
CA ILE A 339 -3.90 -10.75 3.27
C ILE A 339 -2.65 -11.63 3.39
N LEU A 340 -2.44 -12.56 2.46
CA LEU A 340 -1.25 -13.41 2.42
C LEU A 340 0.02 -12.60 2.16
N CYS A 341 -0.03 -11.62 1.25
CA CYS A 341 1.09 -10.71 0.97
C CYS A 341 1.37 -9.75 2.13
N SER A 342 0.36 -9.39 2.92
CA SER A 342 0.52 -8.54 4.11
C SER A 342 1.13 -9.30 5.28
N ASN A 343 1.17 -10.62 5.23
CA ASN A 343 1.81 -11.43 6.25
C ASN A 343 3.34 -11.30 6.14
N LEU A 344 4.00 -11.07 7.27
CA LEU A 344 5.46 -10.95 7.36
C LEU A 344 6.21 -12.21 6.85
N GLU A 345 5.52 -13.35 6.73
CA GLU A 345 6.10 -14.62 6.29
C GLU A 345 6.14 -14.82 4.77
N TYR A 346 5.28 -14.11 4.00
CA TYR A 346 5.21 -14.30 2.56
C TYR A 346 5.64 -13.05 1.81
N SER A 347 6.56 -13.24 0.88
CA SER A 347 7.07 -12.16 0.02
C SER A 347 6.18 -11.94 -1.20
N SER A 348 5.45 -12.95 -1.61
CA SER A 348 4.44 -12.90 -2.66
C SER A 348 3.43 -14.03 -2.48
N ALA A 349 2.20 -13.79 -2.89
CA ALA A 349 1.13 -14.77 -3.00
C ALA A 349 0.44 -14.57 -4.34
N THR A 350 0.47 -15.57 -5.20
CA THR A 350 -0.32 -15.65 -6.42
C THR A 350 -1.28 -16.81 -6.32
N TYR A 351 -2.28 -16.86 -7.16
CA TYR A 351 -3.18 -17.99 -7.19
C TYR A 351 -3.36 -18.53 -8.60
N GLN A 352 -3.66 -19.81 -8.68
CA GLN A 352 -4.08 -20.53 -9.88
C GLN A 352 -5.43 -21.19 -9.60
N LEU A 353 -6.26 -21.24 -10.63
CA LEU A 353 -7.55 -21.92 -10.60
C LEU A 353 -7.47 -23.08 -11.59
N ASN A 354 -7.59 -24.31 -11.11
CA ASN A 354 -7.58 -25.50 -11.93
C ASN A 354 -9.00 -26.06 -12.01
N GLN A 355 -9.54 -26.20 -13.21
CA GLN A 355 -10.89 -26.72 -13.41
C GLN A 355 -10.97 -28.19 -13.00
N VAL A 356 -12.03 -28.58 -12.29
CA VAL A 356 -12.28 -29.97 -11.90
C VAL A 356 -12.97 -30.69 -13.05
N LEU A 357 -12.24 -31.54 -13.77
CA LEU A 357 -12.77 -32.33 -14.89
C LEU A 357 -13.79 -33.36 -14.41
N GLY A 358 -14.94 -33.46 -15.09
CA GLY A 358 -15.94 -34.53 -14.89
C GLY A 358 -17.11 -34.18 -13.96
N GLN A 359 -17.20 -32.96 -13.43
CA GLN A 359 -18.41 -32.48 -12.75
C GLN A 359 -19.29 -31.65 -13.69
N ALA A 360 -20.58 -31.81 -13.60
CA ALA A 360 -21.59 -31.26 -14.54
C ALA A 360 -21.75 -29.72 -14.49
N ALA A 361 -20.88 -29.00 -13.78
CA ALA A 361 -20.90 -27.56 -13.73
C ALA A 361 -19.56 -27.01 -14.24
N ASP A 362 -19.59 -26.33 -15.38
CA ASP A 362 -18.46 -25.63 -16.01
C ASP A 362 -17.78 -24.56 -15.13
N SER A 363 -18.06 -24.51 -13.82
CA SER A 363 -17.65 -23.47 -12.88
C SER A 363 -17.02 -23.98 -11.57
N THR A 364 -16.63 -25.27 -11.51
CA THR A 364 -15.98 -25.85 -10.31
C THR A 364 -14.46 -25.84 -10.47
N TYR A 365 -13.76 -25.24 -9.49
CA TYR A 365 -12.32 -25.06 -9.53
C TYR A 365 -11.65 -25.55 -8.25
N ASN A 366 -10.40 -26.00 -8.37
CA ASN A 366 -9.45 -26.08 -7.27
C ASN A 366 -8.64 -24.79 -7.23
N LEU A 367 -8.59 -24.14 -6.08
CA LEU A 367 -7.83 -22.90 -5.86
C LEU A 367 -6.48 -23.24 -5.25
N HIS A 368 -5.41 -22.95 -5.97
CA HIS A 368 -4.06 -23.21 -5.53
C HIS A 368 -3.28 -21.90 -5.30
N PHE A 369 -2.86 -21.63 -4.06
CA PHE A 369 -2.02 -20.49 -3.73
C PHE A 369 -0.55 -20.85 -3.81
N LEU A 370 0.19 -20.09 -4.63
CA LEU A 370 1.65 -20.14 -4.74
C LEU A 370 2.24 -19.11 -3.78
N LEU A 371 2.86 -19.58 -2.70
CA LEU A 371 3.39 -18.75 -1.64
C LEU A 371 4.91 -18.77 -1.65
N ASN A 372 5.53 -17.64 -1.91
CA ASN A 372 6.97 -17.50 -1.73
C ASN A 372 7.27 -17.11 -0.28
N LYS A 373 7.68 -18.08 0.52
CA LYS A 373 8.14 -17.85 1.90
C LYS A 373 9.40 -17.03 1.89
N LYS A 374 9.41 -15.95 2.65
CA LYS A 374 10.60 -15.19 2.88
C LYS A 374 10.69 -14.65 4.29
N PHE A 375 11.78 -15.02 4.96
CA PHE A 375 12.25 -14.32 6.14
C PHE A 375 12.95 -13.06 5.66
N GLU A 376 12.27 -11.95 5.71
CA GLU A 376 12.86 -10.65 5.40
C GLU A 376 13.08 -9.92 6.72
N ASN A 377 14.34 -9.75 7.07
CA ASN A 377 14.70 -8.67 7.97
C ASN A 377 14.39 -7.38 7.23
N LYS A 378 13.94 -6.36 7.94
CA LYS A 378 13.56 -5.08 7.36
C LYS A 378 14.33 -3.95 8.05
N LEU A 379 14.90 -3.09 7.24
CA LEU A 379 15.41 -1.78 7.66
C LEU A 379 14.40 -0.73 7.22
N HIS A 380 13.93 0.05 8.18
CA HIS A 380 13.02 1.16 7.95
C HIS A 380 13.68 2.48 8.32
N VAL A 381 13.49 3.50 7.50
CA VAL A 381 14.00 4.85 7.73
C VAL A 381 12.85 5.84 7.65
N GLY A 382 12.64 6.58 8.72
CA GLY A 382 11.71 7.71 8.80
C GLY A 382 12.48 9.02 8.93
N ILE A 383 12.04 10.05 8.27
CA ILE A 383 12.62 11.40 8.36
C ILE A 383 11.47 12.39 8.55
N ARG A 384 11.67 13.33 9.46
CA ARG A 384 10.73 14.41 9.71
C ARG A 384 11.48 15.73 9.94
N PHE A 385 10.94 16.80 9.36
CA PHE A 385 11.36 18.17 9.62
C PHE A 385 10.14 18.96 10.09
N ASP A 386 10.26 19.64 11.22
CA ASP A 386 9.19 20.51 11.70
C ASP A 386 9.75 21.73 12.43
N THR A 387 8.90 22.74 12.63
CA THR A 387 9.28 24.03 13.22
C THR A 387 9.60 23.95 14.71
N GLU A 388 9.36 22.82 15.39
CA GLU A 388 9.56 22.69 16.83
C GLU A 388 10.75 21.79 17.19
N GLU A 389 10.92 20.67 16.46
CA GLU A 389 12.02 19.72 16.70
C GLU A 389 13.14 19.83 15.66
N THR A 390 12.98 20.73 14.68
CA THR A 390 13.90 20.96 13.56
C THR A 390 14.01 19.73 12.66
N ALA A 391 14.71 18.69 13.09
CA ALA A 391 14.88 17.46 12.35
C ALA A 391 14.82 16.25 13.28
N SER A 392 14.19 15.18 12.83
CA SER A 392 14.17 13.90 13.53
C SER A 392 14.33 12.76 12.53
N VAL A 393 15.16 11.77 12.87
CA VAL A 393 15.38 10.57 12.09
C VAL A 393 14.93 9.37 12.93
N LEU A 394 14.12 8.51 12.33
CA LEU A 394 13.66 7.25 12.92
C LEU A 394 14.28 6.09 12.13
N LEU A 395 15.02 5.25 12.82
CA LEU A 395 15.60 4.04 12.26
C LEU A 395 14.97 2.83 12.95
N ASN A 396 14.55 1.85 12.19
CA ASN A 396 14.07 0.60 12.73
C ASN A 396 14.68 -0.58 11.98
N VAL A 397 15.15 -1.56 12.73
CA VAL A 397 15.61 -2.86 12.21
C VAL A 397 14.74 -3.93 12.83
N THR A 398 14.01 -4.66 12.00
CA THR A 398 13.18 -5.79 12.43
C THR A 398 13.71 -7.08 11.83
N SER A 399 13.98 -8.05 12.69
CA SER A 399 14.39 -9.42 12.32
C SER A 399 13.31 -10.40 12.70
N ASN A 400 12.92 -11.26 11.76
CA ASN A 400 11.95 -12.32 11.97
C ASN A 400 12.68 -13.66 12.08
N PHE A 401 12.35 -14.43 13.10
CA PHE A 401 12.97 -15.74 13.36
C PHE A 401 11.96 -16.86 13.13
N ARG A 402 12.40 -17.87 12.37
CA ARG A 402 11.61 -19.06 12.15
C ARG A 402 11.87 -20.06 13.27
N SER A 403 10.86 -20.26 14.11
CA SER A 403 10.82 -21.32 15.10
C SER A 403 9.46 -22.02 15.02
N LYS A 404 9.22 -23.00 15.89
CA LYS A 404 7.88 -23.60 16.06
C LYS A 404 6.81 -22.55 16.40
N MET A 405 7.23 -21.43 16.96
CA MET A 405 6.43 -20.24 17.22
C MET A 405 7.07 -19.07 16.48
N PRO A 406 6.36 -18.41 15.55
CA PRO A 406 6.89 -17.22 14.88
C PRO A 406 7.28 -16.15 15.90
N THR A 407 8.50 -15.64 15.78
CA THR A 407 9.03 -14.61 16.69
C THR A 407 9.66 -13.49 15.89
N TYR A 408 9.61 -12.28 16.42
CA TYR A 408 10.33 -11.13 15.88
C TYR A 408 11.09 -10.38 16.96
N LEU A 409 12.19 -9.77 16.56
CA LEU A 409 12.95 -8.82 17.36
C LEU A 409 13.08 -7.53 16.56
N SER A 410 12.69 -6.41 17.15
CA SER A 410 12.73 -5.11 16.52
C SER A 410 13.51 -4.12 17.38
N PHE A 411 14.43 -3.40 16.79
CA PHE A 411 15.13 -2.28 17.40
C PHE A 411 14.74 -1.00 16.71
N THR A 412 14.29 0.01 17.47
CA THR A 412 13.91 1.32 16.96
C THR A 412 14.72 2.40 17.67
N GLY A 413 15.41 3.22 16.89
CA GLY A 413 16.12 4.41 17.37
C GLY A 413 15.52 5.68 16.78
N ARG A 414 15.22 6.68 17.59
CA ARG A 414 14.88 8.04 17.16
C ARG A 414 16.01 8.98 17.57
N LEU A 415 16.52 9.74 16.61
CA LEU A 415 17.52 10.78 16.80
C LEU A 415 16.87 12.14 16.51
N GLY A 416 17.13 13.12 17.35
CA GLY A 416 16.57 14.45 17.28
C GLY A 416 16.68 15.15 18.64
N LYS A 417 15.97 16.26 18.84
CA LYS A 417 15.91 16.99 20.11
C LYS A 417 15.51 16.08 21.29
N ARG A 418 14.61 15.11 21.03
CA ARG A 418 14.22 14.06 21.96
C ARG A 418 14.64 12.73 21.38
N TYR A 419 15.64 12.08 21.92
CA TYR A 419 16.10 10.79 21.43
C TYR A 419 15.44 9.62 22.18
N MET A 420 15.30 8.49 21.48
CA MET A 420 14.64 7.29 21.97
C MET A 420 15.36 6.06 21.43
N ALA A 421 15.44 5.04 22.29
CA ALA A 421 15.81 3.67 21.92
C ALA A 421 14.71 2.71 22.42
N ARG A 422 14.23 1.83 21.55
CA ARG A 422 13.18 0.86 21.87
C ARG A 422 13.55 -0.50 21.30
N ILE A 423 13.32 -1.51 22.09
CA ILE A 423 13.47 -2.94 21.74
C ILE A 423 12.12 -3.59 21.93
N ASP A 424 11.63 -4.26 20.90
CA ASP A 424 10.42 -5.05 20.92
C ASP A 424 10.74 -6.51 20.59
N TYR A 425 10.34 -7.42 21.43
CA TYR A 425 10.35 -8.85 21.17
C TYR A 425 8.93 -9.37 21.23
N GLY A 426 8.52 -10.08 20.18
CA GLY A 426 7.17 -10.63 20.14
C GLY A 426 7.17 -12.06 19.61
N PHE A 427 6.18 -12.86 20.04
CA PHE A 427 5.95 -14.21 19.56
C PHE A 427 4.47 -14.54 19.50
N GLU A 428 4.08 -15.42 18.57
CA GLU A 428 2.71 -15.89 18.37
C GLU A 428 2.57 -17.34 18.89
N PRO A 429 2.15 -17.55 20.15
CA PRO A 429 2.00 -18.90 20.72
C PRO A 429 0.82 -19.67 20.12
N ALA A 430 -0.14 -18.98 19.52
CA ALA A 430 -1.30 -19.54 18.83
C ALA A 430 -1.78 -18.56 17.75
N PRO A 431 -2.54 -19.02 16.75
CA PRO A 431 -3.13 -18.13 15.76
C PRO A 431 -3.89 -16.97 16.40
N LEU A 432 -3.62 -15.75 15.94
CA LEU A 432 -4.22 -14.50 16.43
C LEU A 432 -3.83 -14.08 17.87
N LYS A 433 -2.91 -14.80 18.51
CA LYS A 433 -2.37 -14.43 19.82
C LYS A 433 -0.95 -13.92 19.66
N ASN A 434 -0.69 -12.70 20.09
CA ASN A 434 0.64 -12.12 20.09
C ASN A 434 0.99 -11.72 21.53
N VAL A 435 2.14 -12.19 22.00
CA VAL A 435 2.71 -11.79 23.29
C VAL A 435 3.93 -10.94 22.99
N GLY A 436 3.93 -9.73 23.50
CA GLY A 436 5.00 -8.76 23.28
C GLY A 436 5.70 -8.34 24.55
N LEU A 437 7.02 -8.27 24.49
CA LEU A 437 7.86 -7.66 25.51
C LEU A 437 8.53 -6.44 24.91
N THR A 438 8.32 -5.26 25.49
CA THR A 438 8.89 -4.00 25.06
C THR A 438 9.74 -3.38 26.16
N TYR A 439 10.93 -2.92 25.78
CA TYR A 439 11.69 -1.97 26.58
C TYR A 439 11.94 -0.71 25.78
N MET A 440 11.70 0.47 26.40
CA MET A 440 11.93 1.76 25.77
C MET A 440 12.64 2.70 26.73
N PHE A 441 13.67 3.34 26.22
CA PHE A 441 14.35 4.47 26.84
C PHE A 441 14.06 5.72 26.01
N GLN A 442 13.73 6.83 26.68
CA GLN A 442 13.50 8.11 26.03
C GLN A 442 14.06 9.26 26.87
N TYR A 443 14.80 10.15 26.24
CA TYR A 443 15.18 11.44 26.78
C TYR A 443 14.20 12.50 26.32
N ASN A 444 13.67 13.27 27.26
CA ASN A 444 12.72 14.33 27.02
C ASN A 444 13.26 15.67 27.55
N ASP A 445 13.15 16.69 26.73
CA ASP A 445 13.38 18.10 27.05
C ASP A 445 12.18 18.88 26.50
N ILE A 446 11.27 19.26 27.39
CA ILE A 446 9.92 19.73 27.02
C ILE A 446 9.60 21.01 27.78
N ASP A 447 9.21 22.05 27.03
CA ASP A 447 8.62 23.26 27.59
C ASP A 447 7.16 23.02 27.92
N CYS A 448 6.79 23.27 29.17
CA CYS A 448 5.45 23.13 29.70
C CYS A 448 4.79 24.49 29.88
N TYR A 449 3.52 24.56 29.51
CA TYR A 449 2.71 25.78 29.56
C TYR A 449 1.47 25.53 30.43
N TYR A 450 0.97 26.59 31.04
CA TYR A 450 -0.27 26.59 31.77
C TYR A 450 -0.99 27.93 31.57
N HIS A 451 -2.25 27.89 31.15
CA HIS A 451 -3.03 29.08 30.75
C HIS A 451 -2.37 29.96 29.66
N GLY A 452 -1.58 29.32 28.76
CA GLY A 452 -0.93 29.98 27.64
C GLY A 452 0.44 30.57 27.94
N ASP A 453 0.88 30.56 29.21
CA ASP A 453 2.18 31.05 29.64
C ASP A 453 3.14 29.89 29.90
N LYS A 454 4.40 30.04 29.47
CA LYS A 454 5.44 29.07 29.79
C LYS A 454 5.71 29.07 31.28
N THR A 455 5.53 27.94 31.94
CA THR A 455 5.72 27.80 33.38
C THR A 455 7.09 27.25 33.73
N HIS A 456 7.52 26.22 33.00
CA HIS A 456 8.80 25.58 33.22
C HIS A 456 9.25 24.77 32.03
N ASN A 457 10.54 24.43 32.02
CA ASN A 457 11.09 23.39 31.18
C ASN A 457 11.34 22.14 32.02
N SER A 458 10.96 20.98 31.52
CA SER A 458 11.13 19.70 32.19
C SER A 458 12.06 18.80 31.39
N THR A 459 13.21 18.46 31.98
CA THR A 459 14.16 17.51 31.40
C THR A 459 14.18 16.23 32.21
N TYR A 460 13.88 15.09 31.57
CA TYR A 460 13.84 13.79 32.25
C TYR A 460 14.17 12.62 31.32
N ARG A 461 14.62 11.52 31.95
CA ARG A 461 14.81 10.23 31.32
C ARG A 461 13.60 9.36 31.68
N TYR A 462 13.02 8.76 30.65
CA TYR A 462 11.87 7.89 30.79
C TYR A 462 12.24 6.46 30.37
N HIS A 463 11.93 5.51 31.24
CA HIS A 463 12.10 4.10 30.96
C HIS A 463 10.73 3.41 31.03
N LEU A 464 10.45 2.56 30.06
CA LEU A 464 9.23 1.75 29.99
C LEU A 464 9.61 0.29 29.79
N GLY A 465 9.13 -0.58 30.68
CA GLY A 465 9.03 -2.01 30.46
C GLY A 465 7.57 -2.38 30.28
N GLU A 466 7.21 -3.07 29.20
CA GLU A 466 5.83 -3.48 28.92
C GLU A 466 5.78 -4.96 28.54
N LEU A 467 4.89 -5.71 29.18
CA LEU A 467 4.47 -7.04 28.78
C LEU A 467 3.03 -6.95 28.28
N SER A 468 2.79 -7.22 26.99
CA SER A 468 1.48 -7.08 26.36
C SER A 468 0.98 -8.39 25.77
N PHE A 469 -0.32 -8.57 25.81
CA PHE A 469 -1.07 -9.62 25.14
C PHE A 469 -2.00 -8.97 24.12
N SER A 470 -1.87 -9.31 22.83
CA SER A 470 -2.76 -8.85 21.76
C SER A 470 -3.54 -10.04 21.26
N ASP A 471 -4.85 -10.05 21.52
CA ASP A 471 -5.66 -11.24 21.32
C ASP A 471 -6.51 -11.23 20.05
N VAL A 472 -6.71 -10.06 19.42
CA VAL A 472 -7.59 -9.95 18.25
C VAL A 472 -6.95 -9.08 17.19
N TRP A 473 -6.65 -9.70 16.05
CA TRP A 473 -6.25 -9.05 14.81
C TRP A 473 -7.34 -9.26 13.76
N HIS A 474 -8.53 -8.72 14.02
CA HIS A 474 -9.50 -8.65 12.95
C HIS A 474 -9.26 -7.37 12.17
N LYS A 475 -9.16 -7.45 10.84
CA LYS A 475 -8.80 -6.38 9.87
C LYS A 475 -8.65 -4.93 10.41
N ASN A 476 -9.56 -4.48 11.24
CA ASN A 476 -9.68 -3.11 11.70
C ASN A 476 -9.66 -2.95 13.23
N VAL A 477 -9.54 -4.04 13.98
CA VAL A 477 -9.58 -4.03 15.45
C VAL A 477 -8.24 -4.49 16.01
N ARG A 478 -7.73 -3.76 16.96
CA ARG A 478 -6.62 -4.16 17.82
C ARG A 478 -7.08 -4.15 19.27
N PHE A 479 -6.82 -5.21 19.98
CA PHE A 479 -7.06 -5.33 21.41
C PHE A 479 -5.75 -5.73 22.08
N ALA A 480 -5.41 -5.07 23.19
CA ALA A 480 -4.25 -5.44 23.99
C ALA A 480 -4.54 -5.23 25.46
N LEU A 481 -4.02 -6.13 26.26
CA LEU A 481 -3.98 -6.01 27.70
C LEU A 481 -2.58 -6.36 28.21
N GLY A 482 -2.18 -5.87 29.34
CA GLY A 482 -0.83 -6.15 29.83
C GLY A 482 -0.46 -5.39 31.09
N LEU A 483 0.84 -5.44 31.34
CA LEU A 483 1.50 -4.84 32.48
C LEU A 483 2.52 -3.83 31.99
N ARG A 484 2.68 -2.72 32.70
CA ARG A 484 3.72 -1.71 32.46
C ARG A 484 4.44 -1.38 33.74
N TYR A 485 5.73 -1.20 33.59
CA TYR A 485 6.58 -0.54 34.58
C TYR A 485 7.18 0.70 33.95
N GLU A 486 6.96 1.85 34.56
CA GLU A 486 7.39 3.15 34.04
C GLU A 486 8.24 3.85 35.11
N LEU A 487 9.39 4.40 34.71
CA LEU A 487 10.28 5.13 35.58
C LEU A 487 10.56 6.51 34.99
N TYR A 488 10.35 7.54 35.77
CA TYR A 488 10.60 8.95 35.44
C TYR A 488 11.73 9.47 36.29
N ASN A 489 12.89 9.72 35.68
CA ASN A 489 14.06 10.29 36.35
C ASN A 489 14.24 11.73 35.87
N TYR A 490 13.77 12.65 36.67
CA TYR A 490 13.87 14.08 36.39
C TYR A 490 15.27 14.60 36.73
N SER A 491 15.89 15.36 35.81
CA SER A 491 17.23 15.88 35.96
C SER A 491 17.27 17.40 36.11
N LYS A 492 16.35 18.13 35.50
CA LYS A 492 16.26 19.59 35.58
C LYS A 492 14.82 20.06 35.48
N PHE A 493 14.49 21.05 36.29
CA PHE A 493 13.32 21.90 36.18
C PHE A 493 13.75 23.34 36.19
N LEU A 494 13.48 24.05 35.10
CA LEU A 494 13.78 25.45 34.97
C LEU A 494 12.45 26.19 35.04
N PHE A 495 12.06 26.63 36.24
CA PHE A 495 10.86 27.42 36.45
C PHE A 495 11.08 28.86 35.95
N GLN A 496 10.01 29.44 35.41
CA GLN A 496 10.00 30.85 35.09
C GLN A 496 10.03 31.69 36.38
N GLN A 497 10.68 32.84 36.37
CA GLN A 497 10.83 33.71 37.54
C GLN A 497 9.44 34.10 38.09
N GLY A 498 9.22 33.82 39.40
CA GLY A 498 7.93 34.07 40.06
C GLY A 498 6.92 32.93 40.02
N TYR A 499 7.25 31.77 39.41
CA TYR A 499 6.41 30.60 39.42
C TYR A 499 6.90 29.59 40.47
N GLU A 500 6.03 29.33 41.49
CA GLU A 500 6.24 28.25 42.44
C GLU A 500 5.59 26.97 41.88
N GLY A 501 6.41 26.11 41.28
CA GLY A 501 5.95 24.85 40.71
C GLY A 501 5.81 23.75 41.75
N PRO A 502 5.16 22.64 41.39
CA PRO A 502 5.06 21.46 42.24
C PRO A 502 6.47 20.90 42.55
N ASN A 503 6.62 20.35 43.76
CA ASN A 503 7.83 19.61 44.09
C ASN A 503 7.85 18.31 43.25
N ILE A 504 8.76 18.24 42.29
CA ILE A 504 8.82 17.15 41.31
C ILE A 504 9.98 16.24 41.69
N SER A 505 9.65 15.04 42.12
CA SER A 505 10.60 13.95 42.44
C SER A 505 10.64 12.92 41.32
N ASN A 506 11.68 12.08 41.33
CA ASN A 506 11.69 10.86 40.54
C ASN A 506 10.52 9.97 40.96
N GLU A 507 9.89 9.32 40.00
CA GLU A 507 8.69 8.52 40.26
C GLU A 507 8.69 7.26 39.42
N HIS A 508 8.09 6.22 39.94
CA HIS A 508 7.85 4.97 39.22
C HIS A 508 6.40 4.54 39.35
N PHE A 509 5.91 3.85 38.33
CA PHE A 509 4.56 3.33 38.28
C PHE A 509 4.58 1.91 37.77
N PHE A 510 3.87 1.05 38.49
CA PHE A 510 3.43 -0.23 37.97
C PHE A 510 1.98 -0.11 37.54
N SER A 511 1.63 -0.53 36.33
CA SER A 511 0.26 -0.37 35.84
C SER A 511 -0.26 -1.59 35.10
N TYR A 512 -1.54 -1.84 35.29
CA TYR A 512 -2.35 -2.79 34.53
C TYR A 512 -3.10 -2.02 33.49
N PHE A 513 -3.03 -2.44 32.22
CA PHE A 513 -3.71 -1.73 31.15
C PHE A 513 -4.52 -2.66 30.26
N ILE A 514 -5.58 -2.10 29.71
CA ILE A 514 -6.40 -2.66 28.65
C ILE A 514 -6.63 -1.58 27.60
N GLN A 515 -6.50 -1.91 26.33
CA GLN A 515 -6.75 -0.97 25.25
C GLN A 515 -7.40 -1.67 24.06
N ALA A 516 -8.30 -0.95 23.41
CA ALA A 516 -8.95 -1.35 22.17
C ALA A 516 -8.86 -0.22 21.16
N GLN A 517 -8.64 -0.56 19.90
CA GLN A 517 -8.58 0.37 18.79
C GLN A 517 -9.34 -0.21 17.61
N TYR A 518 -10.13 0.64 16.95
CA TYR A 518 -10.85 0.34 15.71
C TYR A 518 -10.56 1.41 14.68
N GLU A 519 -10.18 1.00 13.45
CA GLU A 519 -9.87 1.96 12.40
C GLU A 519 -10.22 1.42 11.02
N THR A 520 -10.89 2.27 10.22
CA THR A 520 -11.31 1.97 8.84
C THR A 520 -10.93 3.06 7.85
N PHE A 521 -9.97 3.92 8.17
CA PHE A 521 -9.53 4.98 7.24
C PHE A 521 -9.00 4.39 5.94
N ASP A 522 -9.37 5.01 4.83
CA ASP A 522 -8.89 4.64 3.49
C ASP A 522 -7.43 5.04 3.23
N LYS A 523 -6.93 6.06 3.97
CA LYS A 523 -5.53 6.53 3.93
C LYS A 523 -5.06 6.86 5.34
N GLY A 524 -3.76 6.72 5.60
CA GLY A 524 -3.15 7.09 6.88
C GLY A 524 -3.10 8.60 7.08
N TYR A 525 -2.75 9.32 6.03
CA TYR A 525 -2.78 10.78 6.00
C TYR A 525 -3.85 11.26 5.03
N PHE A 526 -4.51 12.35 5.39
CA PHE A 526 -5.62 12.94 4.63
C PHE A 526 -6.72 11.93 4.25
N PRO A 527 -7.22 11.08 5.18
CA PRO A 527 -8.26 10.11 4.87
C PRO A 527 -9.50 10.79 4.31
N SER A 528 -10.13 10.16 3.30
CA SER A 528 -11.35 10.70 2.66
C SER A 528 -12.63 10.12 3.25
N LYS A 529 -12.55 8.97 3.92
CA LYS A 529 -13.66 8.29 4.59
C LYS A 529 -13.16 7.35 5.68
N GLY A 530 -14.05 7.01 6.59
CA GLY A 530 -13.80 6.00 7.62
C GLY A 530 -13.94 6.52 9.05
N ILE A 531 -13.62 5.65 10.00
CA ILE A 531 -13.74 5.88 11.43
C ILE A 531 -12.44 5.46 12.09
N SER A 532 -11.99 6.23 13.09
CA SER A 532 -10.97 5.83 14.04
C SER A 532 -11.49 6.02 15.45
N ALA A 533 -11.50 4.98 16.25
CA ALA A 533 -11.90 5.02 17.64
C ALA A 533 -10.92 4.21 18.48
N ALA A 534 -10.56 4.72 19.65
CA ALA A 534 -9.80 3.95 20.62
C ALA A 534 -10.23 4.28 22.04
N ALA A 535 -10.09 3.28 22.91
CA ALA A 535 -10.28 3.41 24.34
C ALA A 535 -9.16 2.65 25.07
N ALA A 536 -8.62 3.27 26.10
CA ALA A 536 -7.62 2.68 26.98
C ALA A 536 -7.94 2.98 28.44
N TYR A 537 -7.77 1.99 29.26
CA TYR A 537 -7.86 2.09 30.73
C TYR A 537 -6.52 1.64 31.32
N ALA A 538 -6.04 2.35 32.29
CA ALA A 538 -4.86 1.95 33.07
C ALA A 538 -5.12 2.20 34.56
N LEU A 539 -4.75 1.21 35.36
CA LEU A 539 -4.75 1.26 36.83
C LEU A 539 -3.30 1.36 37.30
N TYR A 540 -2.96 2.46 37.97
CA TYR A 540 -1.60 2.76 38.41
C TYR A 540 -1.39 2.48 39.88
N THR A 541 -0.27 1.82 40.18
CA THR A 541 0.23 1.48 41.51
C THR A 541 1.72 1.79 41.59
N ASP A 542 2.31 1.76 42.79
CA ASP A 542 3.77 1.78 43.01
C ASP A 542 4.29 0.41 43.46
N ASP A 543 3.48 -0.35 44.19
CA ASP A 543 3.83 -1.64 44.76
C ASP A 543 3.00 -2.84 44.22
N MET A 544 2.40 -2.71 43.05
CA MET A 544 1.48 -3.64 42.35
C MET A 544 0.08 -3.73 42.99
N ALA A 545 -0.17 -3.14 44.16
CA ALA A 545 -1.44 -3.19 44.88
C ALA A 545 -1.98 -1.82 45.29
N ARG A 546 -1.10 -0.92 45.69
CA ARG A 546 -1.44 0.41 46.22
C ARG A 546 -0.68 1.49 45.46
N TYR A 547 -1.00 2.77 45.75
CA TYR A 547 -0.25 3.92 45.31
C TYR A 547 -0.10 4.91 46.46
N ASN A 548 1.14 5.22 46.84
CA ASN A 548 1.48 6.04 48.03
C ASN A 548 0.75 5.59 49.29
N GLY A 549 0.61 4.27 49.52
CA GLY A 549 -0.12 3.70 50.64
C GLY A 549 -1.66 3.80 50.56
N HIS A 550 -2.20 4.41 49.49
CA HIS A 550 -3.63 4.57 49.25
C HIS A 550 -4.14 3.62 48.14
N THR A 551 -5.43 3.76 47.81
CA THR A 551 -6.02 3.06 46.65
C THR A 551 -5.36 3.49 45.35
N PRO A 552 -5.14 2.59 44.39
CA PRO A 552 -4.64 2.93 43.05
C PRO A 552 -5.43 4.02 42.39
N PHE A 553 -4.77 4.81 41.53
CA PHE A 553 -5.49 5.75 40.69
C PHE A 553 -5.66 5.21 39.25
N SER A 554 -6.68 5.66 38.58
CA SER A 554 -7.03 5.18 37.24
C SER A 554 -6.91 6.29 36.21
N ALA A 555 -6.55 5.91 34.99
CA ALA A 555 -6.64 6.78 33.81
C ALA A 555 -7.51 6.11 32.74
N VAL A 556 -8.52 6.84 32.27
CA VAL A 556 -9.33 6.50 31.11
C VAL A 556 -8.94 7.45 29.97
N LYS A 557 -8.57 6.92 28.82
CA LYS A 557 -8.26 7.70 27.61
C LYS A 557 -9.11 7.18 26.46
N SER A 558 -9.79 8.05 25.74
CA SER A 558 -10.60 7.67 24.59
C SER A 558 -10.55 8.70 23.48
N HIS A 559 -10.73 8.25 22.25
CA HIS A 559 -11.02 9.14 21.13
C HIS A 559 -11.97 8.47 20.14
N CYS A 560 -12.69 9.31 19.42
CA CYS A 560 -13.51 8.89 18.29
C CYS A 560 -13.46 9.98 17.22
N GLN A 561 -13.12 9.60 16.00
CA GLN A 561 -13.03 10.49 14.84
C GLN A 561 -13.72 9.86 13.66
N PHE A 562 -14.57 10.65 13.00
CA PHE A 562 -15.25 10.26 11.77
C PHE A 562 -14.73 11.10 10.61
N VAL A 563 -14.57 10.48 9.44
CA VAL A 563 -14.33 11.20 8.19
C VAL A 563 -15.51 10.96 7.28
N LEU A 564 -16.35 12.00 7.14
CA LEU A 564 -17.61 11.98 6.42
C LEU A 564 -17.43 12.66 5.07
N PRO A 565 -17.40 11.91 3.95
CA PRO A 565 -17.34 12.51 2.63
C PRO A 565 -18.70 13.12 2.27
N ILE A 566 -18.76 14.45 2.15
CA ILE A 566 -19.96 15.17 1.69
C ILE A 566 -19.98 15.20 0.16
N THR A 567 -18.79 15.40 -0.45
CA THR A 567 -18.58 15.27 -1.88
C THR A 567 -17.32 14.47 -2.17
N ARG A 568 -17.02 14.17 -3.45
CA ARG A 568 -15.75 13.52 -3.83
C ARG A 568 -14.49 14.31 -3.42
N ARG A 569 -14.62 15.59 -3.09
CA ARG A 569 -13.49 16.47 -2.76
C ARG A 569 -13.60 17.15 -1.40
N PHE A 570 -14.76 17.11 -0.76
CA PHE A 570 -15.01 17.79 0.51
C PHE A 570 -15.45 16.80 1.59
N SER A 571 -14.79 16.86 2.75
CA SER A 571 -15.08 16.01 3.91
C SER A 571 -15.23 16.84 5.17
N VAL A 572 -16.14 16.41 6.04
CA VAL A 572 -16.34 16.93 7.38
C VAL A 572 -15.83 15.89 8.37
N ILE A 573 -15.02 16.33 9.33
CA ILE A 573 -14.27 15.44 10.22
C ILE A 573 -14.54 15.86 11.67
N PRO A 574 -15.66 15.41 12.27
CA PRO A 574 -15.88 15.55 13.71
C PRO A 574 -15.00 14.58 14.48
N ALA A 575 -14.47 15.04 15.62
CA ALA A 575 -13.71 14.20 16.54
C ALA A 575 -13.94 14.61 17.99
N VAL A 576 -13.87 13.63 18.88
CA VAL A 576 -13.93 13.82 20.34
C VAL A 576 -12.76 13.07 20.97
N TYR A 577 -12.05 13.74 21.87
CA TYR A 577 -10.95 13.18 22.64
C TYR A 577 -11.21 13.41 24.12
N GLY A 578 -11.00 12.39 24.94
CA GLY A 578 -11.16 12.47 26.38
C GLY A 578 -10.02 11.79 27.14
N ARG A 579 -9.59 12.39 28.24
CA ARG A 579 -8.74 11.73 29.22
C ARG A 579 -9.12 12.15 30.64
N PHE A 580 -9.40 11.16 31.48
CA PHE A 580 -9.91 11.33 32.83
C PHE A 580 -9.03 10.56 33.80
N LEU A 581 -8.57 11.25 34.84
CA LEU A 581 -7.83 10.70 35.97
C LEU A 581 -8.75 10.62 37.17
N VAL A 582 -8.77 9.47 37.85
CA VAL A 582 -9.60 9.22 39.03
C VAL A 582 -8.72 8.63 40.13
N GLY A 583 -8.60 9.31 41.25
CA GLY A 583 -7.76 8.89 42.37
C GLY A 583 -7.33 10.05 43.24
N LYS A 584 -6.45 9.78 44.19
CA LYS A 584 -5.80 10.77 45.08
C LYS A 584 -4.31 10.83 44.79
N ASP A 585 -3.70 11.95 45.11
CA ASP A 585 -2.25 12.17 45.11
C ASP A 585 -1.56 11.82 43.75
N ILE A 586 -2.27 12.10 42.66
CA ILE A 586 -1.78 11.78 41.31
C ILE A 586 -0.54 12.61 41.01
N HIS A 587 0.57 11.93 40.72
CA HIS A 587 1.83 12.56 40.42
C HIS A 587 1.79 13.38 39.11
N TYR A 588 2.52 14.47 39.08
CA TYR A 588 2.67 15.39 37.95
C TYR A 588 2.95 14.67 36.60
N ALA A 589 3.80 13.61 36.58
CA ALA A 589 4.11 12.85 35.39
C ALA A 589 2.89 12.27 34.64
N LYS A 590 1.75 12.20 35.31
CA LYS A 590 0.49 11.65 34.74
C LYS A 590 -0.56 12.70 34.42
N PHE A 591 -0.30 13.98 34.67
CA PHE A 591 -1.26 15.06 34.39
C PHE A 591 -1.66 15.08 32.92
N ASN A 592 -2.88 15.54 32.66
CA ASN A 592 -3.37 15.72 31.33
C ASN A 592 -2.66 16.89 30.64
N ALA A 593 -2.51 16.78 29.35
CA ALA A 593 -1.98 17.83 28.51
C ALA A 593 -2.71 17.88 27.16
N MET A 594 -2.75 19.06 26.54
CA MET A 594 -3.27 19.23 25.19
C MET A 594 -2.31 20.08 24.34
N GLY A 595 -2.40 19.96 23.03
CA GLY A 595 -1.63 20.77 22.07
C GLY A 595 -1.21 19.98 20.84
N GLY A 596 -0.83 20.70 19.80
CA GLY A 596 -0.51 20.12 18.50
C GLY A 596 -1.71 19.52 17.79
N ASP A 597 -1.47 18.91 16.65
CA ASP A 597 -2.48 18.33 15.78
C ASP A 597 -2.51 16.79 15.83
N VAL A 598 -1.58 16.17 16.57
CA VAL A 598 -1.43 14.73 16.70
C VAL A 598 -1.46 14.30 18.17
N GLN A 599 -2.18 13.23 18.44
CA GLN A 599 -2.24 12.64 19.76
C GLN A 599 -0.87 12.08 20.20
N GLY A 600 -0.44 12.41 21.43
CA GLY A 600 0.80 11.90 21.98
C GLY A 600 2.09 12.47 21.37
N ARG A 601 2.03 13.62 20.73
CA ARG A 601 3.15 14.25 20.04
C ARG A 601 4.39 14.46 20.92
N TYR A 602 4.21 14.97 22.13
CA TYR A 602 5.29 15.21 23.09
C TYR A 602 5.33 14.12 24.17
N ILE A 603 4.19 13.85 24.76
CA ILE A 603 4.00 12.85 25.82
C ILE A 603 2.75 12.00 25.54
N SER A 604 2.74 10.75 26.01
CA SER A 604 1.67 9.80 25.70
C SER A 604 0.29 10.21 26.18
N GLN A 605 0.18 11.03 27.22
CA GLN A 605 -1.07 11.55 27.77
C GLN A 605 -1.62 12.78 27.04
N GLN A 606 -0.87 13.39 26.14
CA GLN A 606 -1.30 14.58 25.40
C GLN A 606 -2.46 14.27 24.44
N LEU A 607 -3.46 15.12 24.43
CA LEU A 607 -4.55 15.13 23.45
C LEU A 607 -4.35 16.24 22.41
N PRO A 608 -4.76 16.03 21.14
CA PRO A 608 -4.58 17.01 20.08
C PRO A 608 -5.50 18.22 20.30
N PHE A 609 -4.96 19.42 20.09
CA PHE A 609 -5.70 20.68 20.15
C PHE A 609 -5.08 21.68 19.16
N VAL A 610 -5.71 21.86 18.02
CA VAL A 610 -5.31 22.85 17.01
C VAL A 610 -5.54 24.25 17.57
N GLY A 611 -4.49 25.06 17.60
CA GLY A 611 -4.49 26.36 18.23
C GLY A 611 -3.39 26.52 19.26
N LEU A 612 -2.91 25.41 19.83
CA LEU A 612 -1.77 25.36 20.74
C LEU A 612 -0.67 24.53 20.08
N ASN A 613 0.47 25.11 19.79
CA ASN A 613 1.62 24.40 19.23
C ASN A 613 2.53 23.80 20.31
N ASN A 614 2.33 24.17 21.57
CA ASN A 614 3.08 23.79 22.76
C ASN A 614 2.34 22.75 23.60
N LEU A 615 3.02 22.19 24.59
CA LEU A 615 2.44 21.29 25.58
C LEU A 615 1.74 22.12 26.68
N GLU A 616 0.43 22.25 26.58
CA GLU A 616 -0.39 22.91 27.59
C GLU A 616 -0.85 21.91 28.65
N LEU A 617 -0.45 22.08 29.87
CA LEU A 617 -0.89 21.27 31.01
C LEU A 617 -2.32 21.62 31.38
N THR A 618 -3.09 20.62 31.75
CA THR A 618 -4.51 20.78 32.12
C THR A 618 -4.82 20.04 33.42
N ARG A 619 -6.06 20.12 33.86
CA ARG A 619 -6.56 19.47 35.07
C ARG A 619 -6.78 17.96 34.87
N HIS A 620 -7.25 17.25 35.90
CA HIS A 620 -7.39 15.79 35.89
C HIS A 620 -8.47 15.27 34.92
N SER A 621 -9.43 16.08 34.54
CA SER A 621 -10.45 15.73 33.55
C SER A 621 -10.28 16.66 32.34
N LEU A 622 -10.12 16.08 31.14
CA LEU A 622 -9.96 16.82 29.88
C LEU A 622 -10.84 16.19 28.81
N LEU A 623 -11.67 17.01 28.18
CA LEU A 623 -12.53 16.64 27.04
C LEU A 623 -12.34 17.67 25.93
N ILE A 624 -12.09 17.20 24.71
CA ILE A 624 -11.88 18.06 23.53
C ILE A 624 -12.84 17.63 22.43
N GLY A 625 -13.66 18.55 21.96
CA GLY A 625 -14.40 18.45 20.72
C GLY A 625 -13.66 19.13 19.58
N SER A 626 -13.60 18.52 18.42
CA SER A 626 -12.94 19.04 17.23
C SER A 626 -13.82 18.89 16.01
N LEU A 627 -13.92 19.93 15.20
CA LEU A 627 -14.60 19.90 13.91
C LEU A 627 -13.65 20.43 12.83
N LYS A 628 -13.29 19.55 11.89
CA LYS A 628 -12.40 19.90 10.77
C LYS A 628 -13.15 19.77 9.45
N PHE A 629 -13.07 20.81 8.64
CA PHE A 629 -13.52 20.84 7.26
C PHE A 629 -12.30 20.69 6.34
N ARG A 630 -12.34 19.78 5.38
CA ARG A 630 -11.23 19.55 4.46
C ARG A 630 -11.71 19.54 3.02
N GLN A 631 -11.07 20.37 2.20
CA GLN A 631 -11.24 20.41 0.76
C GLN A 631 -10.02 19.84 0.07
N ARG A 632 -10.19 18.83 -0.81
CA ARG A 632 -9.14 18.33 -1.69
C ARG A 632 -9.06 19.18 -2.97
N MET A 633 -7.88 19.65 -3.29
CA MET A 633 -7.56 20.45 -4.46
C MET A 633 -6.63 19.62 -5.38
N GLY A 634 -7.13 19.16 -6.52
CA GLY A 634 -6.39 18.22 -7.37
C GLY A 634 -6.28 16.82 -6.78
N SER A 635 -5.12 16.15 -6.96
CA SER A 635 -4.89 14.77 -6.51
C SER A 635 -4.23 14.66 -5.13
N ILE A 636 -3.32 15.59 -4.80
CA ILE A 636 -2.42 15.51 -3.64
C ILE A 636 -2.51 16.71 -2.69
N HIS A 637 -3.24 17.76 -3.03
CA HIS A 637 -3.33 18.99 -2.24
C HIS A 637 -4.61 19.07 -1.43
N TYR A 638 -4.52 19.62 -0.23
CA TYR A 638 -5.62 19.75 0.72
C TYR A 638 -5.58 21.11 1.43
N VAL A 639 -6.75 21.70 1.63
CA VAL A 639 -6.91 22.85 2.53
C VAL A 639 -7.91 22.45 3.60
N SER A 640 -7.62 22.76 4.84
CA SER A 640 -8.52 22.46 5.97
C SER A 640 -8.65 23.62 6.93
N ALA A 641 -9.86 23.76 7.48
CA ALA A 641 -10.17 24.64 8.60
C ALA A 641 -10.61 23.78 9.79
N THR A 642 -10.07 24.06 10.97
CA THR A 642 -10.36 23.29 12.19
C THR A 642 -10.80 24.24 13.30
N ALA A 643 -11.84 23.86 14.04
CA ALA A 643 -12.26 24.49 15.28
C ALA A 643 -12.25 23.45 16.40
N ASN A 644 -11.68 23.81 17.54
CA ASN A 644 -11.64 22.95 18.73
C ASN A 644 -12.23 23.68 19.93
N TYR A 645 -12.86 22.88 20.78
CA TYR A 645 -13.35 23.31 22.09
C TYR A 645 -12.89 22.31 23.14
N ALA A 646 -12.16 22.78 24.14
CA ALA A 646 -11.67 21.95 25.25
C ALA A 646 -12.30 22.39 26.57
N LEU A 647 -12.68 21.39 27.35
CA LEU A 647 -13.18 21.54 28.73
C LEU A 647 -12.19 20.84 29.66
N SER A 648 -11.79 21.48 30.75
CA SER A 648 -10.87 20.94 31.73
C SER A 648 -11.34 21.24 33.16
N ALA A 649 -11.34 20.20 34.02
CA ALA A 649 -11.77 20.33 35.41
C ALA A 649 -11.00 19.34 36.32
N ASP A 650 -11.01 19.61 37.65
CA ASP A 650 -10.41 18.68 38.62
C ASP A 650 -11.20 17.39 38.77
N LYS A 651 -12.52 17.46 38.62
CA LYS A 651 -13.41 16.29 38.66
C LYS A 651 -14.39 16.34 37.48
N ILE A 652 -14.77 15.18 36.98
CA ILE A 652 -15.69 15.04 35.83
C ILE A 652 -17.00 15.82 36.03
N LYS A 653 -17.55 15.83 37.25
CA LYS A 653 -18.81 16.52 37.54
C LYS A 653 -18.76 18.03 37.36
N TYR A 654 -17.57 18.63 37.37
CA TYR A 654 -17.38 20.08 37.21
C TYR A 654 -16.88 20.45 35.79
N LEU A 655 -16.90 19.50 34.85
CA LEU A 655 -16.30 19.67 33.53
C LEU A 655 -16.90 20.86 32.75
N PHE A 656 -18.17 21.17 32.95
CA PHE A 656 -18.83 22.25 32.27
C PHE A 656 -18.83 23.58 33.06
N GLU A 657 -18.26 23.59 34.26
CA GLU A 657 -18.29 24.75 35.17
C GLU A 657 -16.91 25.42 35.31
N GLN A 658 -15.82 24.72 34.91
CA GLN A 658 -14.47 25.22 35.10
C GLN A 658 -13.86 25.76 33.79
N ASP A 659 -12.64 25.38 33.46
CA ASP A 659 -11.87 25.96 32.33
C ASP A 659 -12.39 25.53 30.97
N SER A 660 -12.57 26.51 30.08
CA SER A 660 -12.82 26.25 28.65
C SER A 660 -11.76 26.91 27.77
N THR A 661 -11.44 26.29 26.64
CA THR A 661 -10.46 26.80 25.68
C THR A 661 -11.02 26.63 24.26
N PHE A 662 -10.93 27.71 23.47
CA PHE A 662 -11.23 27.66 22.04
C PHE A 662 -9.97 27.78 21.23
N GLY A 663 -9.90 27.00 20.14
CA GLY A 663 -8.79 27.05 19.19
C GLY A 663 -9.29 26.94 17.76
N TYR A 664 -8.65 27.66 16.85
CA TYR A 664 -8.96 27.67 15.43
C TYR A 664 -7.65 27.52 14.64
N GLY A 665 -7.74 26.89 13.49
CA GLY A 665 -6.59 26.76 12.59
C GLY A 665 -6.99 26.59 11.15
N ILE A 666 -6.19 27.13 10.26
CA ILE A 666 -6.26 26.85 8.82
C ILE A 666 -4.95 26.18 8.46
N ALA A 667 -5.04 25.09 7.70
CA ALA A 667 -3.87 24.33 7.28
C ALA A 667 -3.94 24.01 5.79
N TYR A 668 -2.79 24.13 5.14
CA TYR A 668 -2.52 23.55 3.84
C TYR A 668 -1.80 22.22 4.03
N GLY A 669 -2.20 21.21 3.29
CA GLY A 669 -1.61 19.87 3.28
C GLY A 669 -1.28 19.40 1.88
N MET A 670 -0.21 18.61 1.74
CA MET A 670 0.16 17.95 0.50
C MET A 670 0.63 16.52 0.80
N ASP A 671 0.09 15.57 0.06
CA ASP A 671 0.50 14.16 0.10
C ASP A 671 1.73 13.97 -0.79
N SER A 672 2.93 13.99 -0.21
CA SER A 672 4.20 13.91 -0.94
C SER A 672 4.83 12.52 -0.83
N MET A 673 5.78 12.22 -1.71
CA MET A 673 6.55 10.95 -1.69
C MET A 673 7.42 10.80 -0.41
N PHE A 674 7.73 11.90 0.29
CA PHE A 674 8.50 11.88 1.54
C PHE A 674 7.62 11.91 2.79
N GLY A 675 6.30 11.71 2.62
CA GLY A 675 5.28 11.84 3.65
C GLY A 675 4.48 13.14 3.55
N PRO A 676 3.56 13.39 4.49
CA PRO A 676 2.72 14.58 4.44
C PRO A 676 3.54 15.86 4.67
N LEU A 677 3.30 16.86 3.83
CA LEU A 677 3.68 18.24 4.10
C LEU A 677 2.45 18.96 4.64
N GLU A 678 2.58 19.61 5.79
CA GLU A 678 1.50 20.40 6.39
C GLU A 678 2.04 21.74 6.86
N ALA A 679 1.35 22.82 6.53
CA ALA A 679 1.62 24.15 7.05
C ALA A 679 0.31 24.70 7.63
N SER A 680 0.34 25.16 8.88
CA SER A 680 -0.84 25.66 9.55
C SER A 680 -0.58 26.98 10.27
N VAL A 681 -1.62 27.81 10.28
CA VAL A 681 -1.71 29.03 11.11
C VAL A 681 -2.87 28.81 12.05
N CYS A 682 -2.66 29.04 13.33
CA CYS A 682 -3.64 28.77 14.36
C CYS A 682 -3.69 29.87 15.41
N TYR A 683 -4.83 29.93 16.12
CA TYR A 683 -5.08 30.89 17.20
C TYR A 683 -5.85 30.20 18.32
N ASN A 684 -5.61 30.60 19.54
CA ASN A 684 -6.40 30.18 20.71
C ASN A 684 -6.66 31.34 21.67
N ASN A 685 -7.72 31.21 22.45
CA ASN A 685 -8.13 32.24 23.40
C ASN A 685 -7.29 32.32 24.68
N ARG A 686 -6.43 31.33 24.97
CA ARG A 686 -5.54 31.33 26.12
C ARG A 686 -4.27 32.16 25.88
N SER A 687 -3.47 31.77 24.89
CA SER A 687 -2.25 32.50 24.58
C SER A 687 -2.51 33.83 23.86
N LYS A 688 -3.66 33.97 23.20
CA LYS A 688 -4.05 35.13 22.38
C LYS A 688 -3.00 35.51 21.32
N LYS A 689 -2.21 34.54 20.90
CA LYS A 689 -1.12 34.69 19.90
C LYS A 689 -1.41 33.82 18.70
N LEU A 690 -0.99 34.28 17.52
CA LEU A 690 -0.96 33.46 16.33
C LEU A 690 0.19 32.46 16.42
N GLY A 691 -0.11 31.20 16.20
CA GLY A 691 0.88 30.13 16.08
C GLY A 691 1.04 29.73 14.63
N VAL A 692 2.27 29.44 14.22
CA VAL A 692 2.59 28.87 12.90
C VAL A 692 3.30 27.53 13.11
N TYR A 693 2.87 26.53 12.37
CA TYR A 693 3.50 25.22 12.40
C TYR A 693 3.68 24.67 10.99
N VAL A 694 4.86 24.17 10.69
CA VAL A 694 5.18 23.50 9.43
C VAL A 694 5.79 22.14 9.73
N ASN A 695 5.31 21.12 9.04
CA ASN A 695 5.83 19.75 9.10
C ASN A 695 6.04 19.18 7.71
N LEU A 696 7.16 18.53 7.48
CA LEU A 696 7.46 17.71 6.32
C LEU A 696 7.91 16.34 6.80
N GLY A 697 7.23 15.30 6.36
CA GLY A 697 7.51 13.92 6.71
C GLY A 697 6.49 13.30 7.65
N TYR A 698 6.66 12.03 7.91
CA TYR A 698 5.74 11.24 8.73
C TYR A 698 5.80 11.65 10.21
N LYS A 699 4.67 11.59 10.88
CA LYS A 699 4.54 11.96 12.30
C LYS A 699 4.86 10.73 13.16
N PHE A 700 6.03 10.70 13.81
CA PHE A 700 6.51 9.62 14.69
C PHE A 700 7.06 10.14 16.00
#